data_137d75e1db2bab8f64523238cda5012f
#
_entry.id   137d75e1db2bab8f64523238cda5012f
#
_cell.length_a   1.000
_cell.length_b   1.000
_cell.length_c   1.000
_cell.angle_alpha   90.00
_cell.angle_beta   90.00
_cell.angle_gamma   90.00
#
_symmetry.space_group_name_H-M   'P 1'
#
loop_
_entity.id
_entity.type
_entity.pdbx_description
1 polymer ?
#
loop_
_entity_poly.entity_id
_entity_poly.type
_entity_poly.pdbx_seq_one_letter_code
_entity_poly.pdbx_strand_id
1 'polypeptide(L)'
;MEQQIAPNKIDAADAHACDETPRDDDAPTLDHTSSVPEWNPRINIRLGRERPDRVSSNDRHDKADVPALPPRIDTINLLLGVILMLALVLRMTGTDWDQGGLYHPDERDFLGRAERLDFSQLTEPGLLSVESRLNPQWFNYGSLPLYALSAVKTVASPFTERDWNLFDLRFHGRNLAAVSDTVTVLFVFLLTTRLIGDRRAGLIAALLAAMAVIHIQNAHYTAVDAPMTMFIVATVYFSTRMVQERRQKYALLAGVMLGLAIATKFSAAPVALAVGTAHLLLLIGPSIVSRSAPNVTPSDVKFVLRYAVLSGSAALIALLVTQPYMIIDWSTYFSNVYQQSEMVRRTIDLPFTRQYIDTPAFLYQIRQLSTWGLGISLGIAVWLGLIWALARTVVKRDLAFVVVLSFLIPYLVVNGQFEVKFLRYMLPATPFLIVFTGGAIWWVYTWVMPRIHRVVRVGVYALGAIAFLFLAHYTIAYLNVFTGPHPAQEVSRYLEENAGTGTVVIQEHWDEGIPNIPGFYMHEKLPMYENDTSSKFSTVARRMEGADYLVLFSNRLAATIPRLPERYPISSRFYEMLFSGELGYEVVYSSVRVPEFMGVVYWDDPYARVPFGVPDGYSKPRGNVYNWDWFGWADESFTVYEHPHAIVFQNVEKLSQIRLLGRLYRDGRPDDFDRILTDGVGLVYDDAQAQTQQSGDSWNSIYFLKDLPNEFAWLVWLLAVQLISLAALPLTYIVFRPLTDRGYLFSKPLGLLIVATITWLMASSGILGFSALSVGISTVLLAAISLIVFWSIREEIIFFAKAHLRTIAIAEVIFLSAFMVFFLIRLANPDLWHA
;
A
#
# COMPACT_ATOMS: atom_id res chain seq x y z
N MET A 1 26.60 -14.00 -48.57
CA MET A 1 25.84 -15.17 -49.05
C MET A 1 24.40 -14.84 -48.62
N GLU A 2 23.75 -13.97 -49.29
CA GLU A 2 22.90 -14.03 -50.48
C GLU A 2 22.14 -15.36 -50.63
N GLN A 3 20.81 -15.26 -50.46
CA GLN A 3 19.85 -15.49 -51.52
C GLN A 3 18.46 -15.13 -51.09
N GLN A 4 18.01 -14.06 -51.79
CA GLN A 4 16.64 -13.67 -52.09
C GLN A 4 15.86 -14.83 -52.73
N ILE A 5 14.52 -14.83 -52.56
CA ILE A 5 13.53 -15.02 -53.64
C ILE A 5 12.16 -14.45 -53.14
N ALA A 6 11.64 -13.48 -53.88
CA ALA A 6 10.23 -13.09 -53.97
C ALA A 6 9.82 -13.24 -55.44
N PRO A 7 8.61 -12.90 -55.90
CA PRO A 7 7.23 -13.20 -55.52
C PRO A 7 6.41 -13.76 -56.72
N ASN A 8 5.16 -14.15 -56.54
CA ASN A 8 4.26 -14.29 -57.72
C ASN A 8 2.86 -13.73 -57.41
N LYS A 9 2.44 -12.79 -58.26
CA LYS A 9 1.10 -12.29 -58.53
C LYS A 9 0.39 -13.22 -59.55
N ILE A 10 -0.95 -13.24 -59.56
CA ILE A 10 -1.90 -13.38 -60.69
C ILE A 10 -3.26 -12.93 -60.14
N ASP A 11 -3.82 -11.75 -60.47
CA ASP A 11 -4.72 -11.29 -61.55
C ASP A 11 -6.11 -11.96 -61.47
N ALA A 12 -7.13 -11.30 -61.20
CA ALA A 12 -8.14 -10.36 -61.68
C ALA A 12 -9.04 -10.88 -62.85
N ALA A 13 -10.26 -10.52 -62.79
CA ALA A 13 -11.32 -10.28 -63.75
C ALA A 13 -12.55 -11.21 -63.60
N ASP A 14 -13.78 -10.84 -63.67
CA ASP A 14 -14.69 -9.84 -64.18
C ASP A 14 -16.11 -10.23 -63.76
N ALA A 15 -16.94 -9.42 -63.30
CA ALA A 15 -17.91 -8.47 -63.85
C ALA A 15 -19.27 -9.06 -64.35
N HIS A 16 -20.29 -8.31 -64.02
CA HIS A 16 -21.68 -8.19 -64.55
C HIS A 16 -22.81 -8.89 -63.76
N ALA A 17 -23.67 -8.18 -63.10
CA ALA A 17 -24.72 -7.20 -63.49
C ALA A 17 -26.13 -7.81 -63.69
N CYS A 18 -27.11 -7.04 -63.28
CA CYS A 18 -28.58 -7.05 -63.55
C CYS A 18 -29.45 -7.84 -62.55
N ASP A 19 -30.22 -7.22 -61.76
CA ASP A 19 -31.45 -6.39 -61.89
C ASP A 19 -32.76 -7.21 -61.92
N GLU A 20 -33.71 -6.74 -61.20
CA GLU A 20 -35.16 -6.90 -61.27
C GLU A 20 -35.86 -7.61 -60.09
N THR A 21 -36.65 -6.75 -59.40
CA THR A 21 -37.80 -7.13 -58.60
C THR A 21 -38.98 -7.64 -59.45
N PRO A 22 -39.91 -8.44 -58.93
CA PRO A 22 -41.19 -7.82 -58.53
C PRO A 22 -41.84 -8.41 -57.24
N ARG A 23 -42.83 -7.64 -56.82
CA ARG A 23 -43.86 -7.84 -55.79
C ARG A 23 -44.65 -9.14 -55.97
N ASP A 24 -45.14 -9.72 -54.86
CA ASP A 24 -46.55 -9.65 -54.37
C ASP A 24 -46.80 -10.64 -53.22
N ASP A 25 -47.48 -10.07 -52.22
CA ASP A 25 -48.57 -10.58 -51.37
C ASP A 25 -48.61 -12.08 -50.94
N ASP A 26 -48.57 -12.30 -49.63
CA ASP A 26 -49.68 -12.83 -48.80
C ASP A 26 -49.18 -13.19 -47.39
N ALA A 27 -49.89 -12.65 -46.39
CA ALA A 27 -49.72 -12.95 -44.97
C ALA A 27 -50.37 -14.30 -44.61
N PRO A 28 -49.99 -14.95 -43.52
CA PRO A 28 -50.81 -14.75 -42.33
C PRO A 28 -50.03 -14.56 -41.01
N THR A 29 -50.59 -13.70 -40.22
CA THR A 29 -50.34 -13.38 -38.82
C THR A 29 -50.26 -14.63 -37.93
N LEU A 30 -49.17 -14.72 -37.16
CA LEU A 30 -49.16 -15.46 -35.89
C LEU A 30 -48.52 -14.59 -34.80
N ASP A 31 -49.41 -14.19 -33.94
CA ASP A 31 -49.22 -13.48 -32.70
C ASP A 31 -48.47 -14.36 -31.70
N HIS A 32 -47.22 -13.98 -31.35
CA HIS A 32 -46.56 -14.49 -30.16
C HIS A 32 -45.80 -13.31 -29.51
N THR A 33 -46.52 -12.56 -28.71
CA THR A 33 -45.97 -11.67 -27.69
C THR A 33 -45.36 -12.53 -26.58
N SER A 34 -44.06 -12.77 -26.66
CA SER A 34 -43.26 -13.10 -25.50
C SER A 34 -42.44 -11.89 -25.09
N SER A 35 -42.95 -11.17 -24.11
CA SER A 35 -42.27 -10.05 -23.45
C SER A 35 -41.00 -10.53 -22.76
N VAL A 36 -39.86 -10.21 -23.35
CA VAL A 36 -38.56 -10.25 -22.68
C VAL A 36 -38.53 -9.11 -21.67
N PRO A 37 -38.26 -9.35 -20.39
CA PRO A 37 -38.10 -8.24 -19.44
C PRO A 37 -36.80 -7.50 -19.78
N GLU A 38 -36.89 -6.33 -20.36
CA GLU A 38 -35.79 -5.36 -20.40
C GLU A 38 -35.43 -4.97 -18.97
N TRP A 39 -34.25 -5.37 -18.54
CA TRP A 39 -33.67 -4.90 -17.28
C TRP A 39 -33.29 -3.44 -17.44
N ASN A 40 -34.15 -2.55 -16.91
CA ASN A 40 -33.98 -1.10 -16.95
C ASN A 40 -33.37 -0.62 -15.62
N PRO A 41 -32.09 -0.22 -15.58
CA PRO A 41 -31.49 0.35 -14.39
C PRO A 41 -31.80 1.85 -14.27
N ARG A 42 -33.07 2.23 -14.38
CA ARG A 42 -33.47 3.58 -14.01
C ARG A 42 -33.65 3.57 -12.48
N ILE A 43 -32.65 4.10 -11.78
CA ILE A 43 -32.87 4.60 -10.43
C ILE A 43 -33.90 5.69 -10.55
N ASN A 44 -35.14 5.39 -10.19
CA ASN A 44 -36.20 6.36 -10.07
C ASN A 44 -35.86 7.35 -8.95
N ILE A 45 -35.27 8.48 -9.31
CA ILE A 45 -35.23 9.66 -8.45
C ILE A 45 -36.63 10.26 -8.49
N ARG A 46 -37.54 9.76 -7.65
CA ARG A 46 -38.78 10.47 -7.36
C ARG A 46 -38.44 11.68 -6.48
N LEU A 47 -38.47 12.85 -7.08
CA LEU A 47 -38.60 14.12 -6.39
C LEU A 47 -40.04 14.17 -5.80
N GLY A 48 -40.22 13.61 -4.62
CA GLY A 48 -41.46 13.72 -3.85
C GLY A 48 -41.54 15.09 -3.16
N ARG A 49 -42.17 16.04 -3.78
CA ARG A 49 -42.88 17.10 -3.04
C ARG A 49 -44.21 16.52 -2.63
N GLU A 50 -44.32 15.97 -1.45
CA GLU A 50 -45.61 15.71 -0.81
C GLU A 50 -46.10 17.00 -0.17
N ARG A 51 -47.24 17.53 -0.67
CA ARG A 51 -48.08 18.46 0.08
C ARG A 51 -48.91 17.65 1.10
N PRO A 52 -49.08 18.10 2.30
CA PRO A 52 -49.94 17.43 3.23
C PRO A 52 -51.42 17.66 2.85
N ASP A 53 -52.09 16.61 2.41
CA ASP A 53 -53.52 16.60 2.27
C ASP A 53 -54.16 16.43 3.65
N ARG A 54 -55.12 17.35 3.95
CA ARG A 54 -56.00 17.33 5.12
C ARG A 54 -56.87 16.08 5.06
N VAL A 55 -56.68 15.16 5.99
CA VAL A 55 -57.61 14.05 6.20
C VAL A 55 -58.64 14.52 7.25
N SER A 56 -59.89 14.46 6.82
CA SER A 56 -61.13 14.65 7.58
C SER A 56 -61.26 13.59 8.67
N SER A 57 -61.53 14.02 9.90
CA SER A 57 -61.94 13.16 11.01
C SER A 57 -63.33 12.58 10.76
N ASN A 58 -63.46 11.26 10.76
CA ASN A 58 -64.50 10.47 11.41
C ASN A 58 -64.48 9.05 10.90
N ASP A 59 -63.94 8.16 11.72
CA ASP A 59 -64.48 6.80 11.90
C ASP A 59 -63.69 6.13 13.03
N ARG A 60 -64.29 6.17 14.24
CA ARG A 60 -63.88 5.29 15.34
C ARG A 60 -64.55 3.94 15.09
N HIS A 61 -63.80 2.97 14.63
CA HIS A 61 -64.13 1.57 14.87
C HIS A 61 -62.94 0.88 15.58
N ASP A 62 -63.36 0.23 16.68
CA ASP A 62 -62.52 -0.59 17.52
C ASP A 62 -61.59 -1.53 16.72
N LYS A 63 -60.31 -1.24 16.75
CA LYS A 63 -59.28 -2.26 16.38
C LYS A 63 -58.87 -2.94 17.68
N ALA A 64 -59.35 -4.20 17.80
CA ALA A 64 -58.82 -5.12 18.79
C ALA A 64 -57.27 -5.11 18.71
N ASP A 65 -56.59 -5.01 19.85
CA ASP A 65 -55.15 -5.14 20.02
C ASP A 65 -54.71 -6.51 19.50
N VAL A 66 -54.25 -6.57 18.23
CA VAL A 66 -53.52 -7.69 17.74
C VAL A 66 -52.09 -7.53 18.30
N PRO A 67 -51.59 -8.48 19.14
CA PRO A 67 -50.25 -8.39 19.65
C PRO A 67 -49.27 -8.24 18.50
N ALA A 68 -48.47 -7.20 18.52
CA ALA A 68 -47.43 -6.99 17.54
C ALA A 68 -46.53 -8.22 17.48
N LEU A 69 -46.52 -8.94 16.37
CA LEU A 69 -45.59 -10.04 16.16
C LEU A 69 -44.18 -9.52 16.38
N PRO A 70 -43.34 -10.26 17.13
CA PRO A 70 -41.95 -9.83 17.36
C PRO A 70 -41.30 -9.56 16.02
N PRO A 71 -40.45 -8.51 15.93
CA PRO A 71 -39.81 -8.15 14.66
C PRO A 71 -39.06 -9.37 14.12
N ARG A 72 -39.46 -9.82 12.94
CA ARG A 72 -38.75 -10.91 12.24
C ARG A 72 -37.31 -10.43 12.03
N ILE A 73 -36.37 -11.12 12.64
CA ILE A 73 -34.94 -10.89 12.41
C ILE A 73 -34.67 -11.11 10.92
N ASP A 74 -34.21 -10.08 10.24
CA ASP A 74 -33.79 -10.19 8.83
C ASP A 74 -32.62 -11.18 8.74
N THR A 75 -32.82 -12.27 8.00
CA THR A 75 -31.82 -13.34 7.83
C THR A 75 -30.46 -12.80 7.39
N ILE A 76 -30.44 -11.74 6.59
CA ILE A 76 -29.17 -11.12 6.15
C ILE A 76 -28.46 -10.45 7.31
N ASN A 77 -29.20 -9.77 8.20
CA ASN A 77 -28.60 -9.16 9.39
C ASN A 77 -28.08 -10.24 10.36
N LEU A 78 -28.79 -11.35 10.49
CA LEU A 78 -28.31 -12.48 11.30
C LEU A 78 -27.00 -13.06 10.73
N LEU A 79 -26.97 -13.33 9.42
CA LEU A 79 -25.76 -13.83 8.75
C LEU A 79 -24.59 -12.84 8.86
N LEU A 80 -24.85 -11.54 8.71
CA LEU A 80 -23.82 -10.51 8.93
C LEU A 80 -23.29 -10.55 10.37
N GLY A 81 -24.17 -10.67 11.35
CA GLY A 81 -23.77 -10.81 12.75
C GLY A 81 -22.88 -12.03 12.98
N VAL A 82 -23.21 -13.17 12.38
CA VAL A 82 -22.39 -14.39 12.43
C VAL A 82 -21.02 -14.17 11.78
N ILE A 83 -20.95 -13.50 10.61
CA ILE A 83 -19.69 -13.20 9.92
C ILE A 83 -18.82 -12.24 10.76
N LEU A 84 -19.41 -11.21 11.36
CA LEU A 84 -18.69 -10.28 12.22
C LEU A 84 -18.17 -10.97 13.49
N MET A 85 -18.97 -11.86 14.07
CA MET A 85 -18.54 -12.67 15.20
C MET A 85 -17.38 -13.60 14.81
N LEU A 86 -17.48 -14.27 13.66
CA LEU A 86 -16.40 -15.09 13.11
C LEU A 86 -15.14 -14.24 12.90
N ALA A 87 -15.27 -13.03 12.29
CA ALA A 87 -14.17 -12.14 12.08
C ALA A 87 -13.49 -11.74 13.40
N LEU A 88 -14.27 -11.41 14.43
CA LEU A 88 -13.75 -11.05 15.75
C LEU A 88 -13.04 -12.25 16.42
N VAL A 89 -13.65 -13.43 16.39
CA VAL A 89 -13.06 -14.65 16.94
C VAL A 89 -11.72 -14.96 16.30
N LEU A 90 -11.63 -14.93 14.95
CA LEU A 90 -10.36 -15.19 14.25
C LEU A 90 -9.27 -14.18 14.59
N ARG A 91 -9.61 -12.95 14.98
CA ARG A 91 -8.67 -11.87 15.33
C ARG A 91 -8.29 -11.81 16.81
N MET A 92 -9.11 -12.44 17.64
CA MET A 92 -8.86 -12.47 19.09
C MET A 92 -8.30 -13.83 19.58
N THR A 93 -8.32 -14.87 18.75
CA THR A 93 -7.78 -16.17 19.11
C THR A 93 -6.27 -16.14 19.13
N GLY A 94 -5.66 -16.36 20.30
CA GLY A 94 -4.20 -16.37 20.47
C GLY A 94 -3.58 -14.99 20.61
N THR A 95 -4.27 -14.01 21.18
CA THR A 95 -3.74 -12.65 21.40
C THR A 95 -2.53 -12.58 22.35
N ASP A 96 -2.24 -13.62 23.11
CA ASP A 96 -1.02 -13.77 23.93
C ASP A 96 0.05 -14.65 23.25
N TRP A 97 0.10 -14.63 21.93
CA TRP A 97 0.98 -15.48 21.11
C TRP A 97 2.47 -15.36 21.47
N ASP A 98 2.91 -14.20 21.92
CA ASP A 98 4.29 -13.88 22.29
C ASP A 98 4.62 -14.16 23.77
N GLN A 99 3.62 -14.53 24.58
CA GLN A 99 3.75 -14.80 26.02
C GLN A 99 4.50 -13.69 26.78
N GLY A 100 4.33 -12.44 26.32
CA GLY A 100 4.98 -11.25 26.89
C GLY A 100 6.34 -10.92 26.29
N GLY A 101 6.79 -11.59 25.25
CA GLY A 101 8.07 -11.32 24.60
C GLY A 101 8.12 -10.01 23.81
N LEU A 102 6.96 -9.49 23.39
CA LEU A 102 6.84 -8.25 22.59
C LEU A 102 7.79 -8.25 21.38
N TYR A 103 7.80 -9.34 20.61
CA TYR A 103 8.73 -9.54 19.48
C TYR A 103 8.46 -8.61 18.29
N HIS A 104 7.32 -7.91 18.23
CA HIS A 104 7.08 -6.93 17.21
C HIS A 104 7.67 -5.56 17.64
N PRO A 105 8.72 -5.04 16.97
CA PRO A 105 9.43 -3.83 17.44
C PRO A 105 8.55 -2.60 17.45
N ASP A 106 7.69 -2.41 16.45
CA ASP A 106 6.75 -1.28 16.42
C ASP A 106 5.77 -1.34 17.60
N GLU A 107 5.38 -2.55 18.05
CA GLU A 107 4.50 -2.73 19.21
C GLU A 107 5.18 -2.27 20.50
N ARG A 108 6.44 -2.64 20.73
CA ARG A 108 7.20 -2.19 21.91
C ARG A 108 7.31 -0.68 21.96
N ASP A 109 7.73 -0.07 20.85
CA ASP A 109 7.90 1.39 20.75
C ASP A 109 6.57 2.12 20.98
N PHE A 110 5.50 1.60 20.41
CA PHE A 110 4.17 2.17 20.52
C PHE A 110 3.62 2.08 21.94
N LEU A 111 3.69 0.91 22.56
CA LEU A 111 3.24 0.67 23.92
C LEU A 111 4.02 1.49 24.95
N GLY A 112 5.36 1.52 24.83
CA GLY A 112 6.21 2.30 25.75
C GLY A 112 5.97 3.82 25.64
N ARG A 113 5.47 4.32 24.50
CA ARG A 113 5.07 5.71 24.36
C ARG A 113 3.67 5.96 24.93
N ALA A 114 2.73 5.07 24.67
CA ALA A 114 1.39 5.14 25.23
C ALA A 114 1.41 5.08 26.78
N GLU A 115 2.30 4.29 27.35
CA GLU A 115 2.52 4.20 28.80
C GLU A 115 2.94 5.54 29.41
N ARG A 116 3.78 6.32 28.72
CA ARG A 116 4.30 7.61 29.19
C ARG A 116 3.30 8.77 29.09
N LEU A 117 2.30 8.67 28.22
CA LEU A 117 1.28 9.69 28.05
C LEU A 117 0.35 9.71 29.28
N ASP A 118 0.03 10.91 29.77
CA ASP A 118 -0.78 11.10 30.97
C ASP A 118 -1.89 12.12 30.75
N PHE A 119 -3.13 11.62 30.64
CA PHE A 119 -4.33 12.45 30.48
C PHE A 119 -4.77 13.14 31.77
N SER A 120 -4.23 12.81 32.95
CA SER A 120 -4.57 13.53 34.20
C SER A 120 -4.16 15.00 34.13
N GLN A 121 -3.24 15.33 33.21
CA GLN A 121 -2.67 16.65 33.04
C GLN A 121 -3.39 17.56 32.03
N LEU A 122 -4.56 17.14 31.53
CA LEU A 122 -5.37 17.96 30.60
C LEU A 122 -5.70 19.37 31.15
N THR A 123 -5.67 19.57 32.46
CA THR A 123 -5.98 20.85 33.12
C THR A 123 -4.74 21.63 33.57
N GLU A 124 -3.53 21.11 33.33
CA GLU A 124 -2.28 21.73 33.77
C GLU A 124 -1.82 22.86 32.83
N PRO A 125 -1.16 23.92 33.39
CA PRO A 125 -0.49 24.89 32.55
C PRO A 125 0.59 24.25 31.70
N GLY A 126 0.66 24.60 30.42
CA GLY A 126 1.67 24.04 29.49
C GLY A 126 1.15 22.90 28.60
N LEU A 127 -0.13 22.60 28.61
CA LEU A 127 -0.75 21.62 27.70
C LEU A 127 -0.40 21.89 26.22
N LEU A 128 -0.32 23.15 25.81
CA LEU A 128 0.00 23.55 24.43
C LEU A 128 1.49 23.88 24.25
N SER A 129 2.39 23.27 25.03
CA SER A 129 3.84 23.38 24.85
C SER A 129 4.44 22.11 24.27
N VAL A 130 5.64 22.22 23.71
CA VAL A 130 6.40 21.08 23.18
C VAL A 130 6.79 20.11 24.29
N GLU A 131 6.99 20.59 25.51
CA GLU A 131 7.37 19.83 26.71
C GLU A 131 6.17 19.13 27.38
N SER A 132 4.96 19.29 26.86
CA SER A 132 3.76 18.68 27.42
C SER A 132 3.89 17.16 27.50
N ARG A 133 3.44 16.56 28.60
CA ARG A 133 3.39 15.09 28.76
C ARG A 133 2.37 14.41 27.84
N LEU A 134 1.53 15.17 27.16
CA LEU A 134 0.66 14.67 26.09
C LEU A 134 1.31 14.77 24.71
N ASN A 135 2.48 15.41 24.57
CA ASN A 135 3.25 15.38 23.33
C ASN A 135 3.95 14.02 23.20
N PRO A 136 3.64 13.19 22.18
CA PRO A 136 4.33 11.93 21.98
C PRO A 136 5.82 12.09 21.67
N GLN A 137 6.24 13.27 21.15
CA GLN A 137 7.59 13.57 20.65
C GLN A 137 8.10 12.53 19.65
N TRP A 138 7.17 11.89 18.95
CA TRP A 138 7.41 10.83 18.00
C TRP A 138 6.21 10.68 17.06
N PHE A 139 6.43 10.92 15.79
CA PHE A 139 5.38 10.99 14.77
C PHE A 139 5.64 10.04 13.60
N ASN A 140 6.42 8.98 13.82
CA ASN A 140 6.53 7.88 12.85
C ASN A 140 5.16 7.26 12.57
N TYR A 141 4.27 7.32 13.58
CA TYR A 141 2.83 7.05 13.48
C TYR A 141 2.03 8.24 14.00
N GLY A 142 0.73 8.25 13.72
CA GLY A 142 -0.15 9.29 14.24
C GLY A 142 -0.44 9.16 15.72
N SER A 143 -0.86 10.26 16.35
CA SER A 143 -1.09 10.31 17.81
C SER A 143 -2.43 9.70 18.24
N LEU A 144 -3.42 9.57 17.33
CA LEU A 144 -4.77 9.08 17.68
C LEU A 144 -4.76 7.71 18.37
N PRO A 145 -4.07 6.67 17.86
CA PRO A 145 -4.07 5.36 18.54
C PRO A 145 -3.30 5.38 19.86
N LEU A 146 -2.23 6.21 19.97
CA LEU A 146 -1.51 6.40 21.24
C LEU A 146 -2.43 6.99 22.30
N TYR A 147 -3.18 8.05 21.95
CA TYR A 147 -4.15 8.67 22.85
C TYR A 147 -5.29 7.72 23.21
N ALA A 148 -5.80 6.94 22.24
CA ALA A 148 -6.85 5.96 22.54
C ALA A 148 -6.38 4.94 23.58
N LEU A 149 -5.16 4.43 23.45
CA LEU A 149 -4.60 3.44 24.37
C LEU A 149 -4.29 4.05 25.75
N SER A 150 -3.69 5.24 25.79
CA SER A 150 -3.43 5.97 27.04
C SER A 150 -4.74 6.38 27.74
N ALA A 151 -5.81 6.73 27.01
CA ALA A 151 -7.11 6.99 27.58
C ALA A 151 -7.72 5.74 28.23
N VAL A 152 -7.56 4.56 27.60
CA VAL A 152 -7.97 3.27 28.23
C VAL A 152 -7.23 3.08 29.55
N LYS A 153 -5.91 3.29 29.58
CA LYS A 153 -5.10 3.25 30.80
C LYS A 153 -5.68 4.18 31.87
N THR A 154 -5.87 5.45 31.54
CA THR A 154 -6.34 6.49 32.47
C THR A 154 -7.72 6.15 33.07
N VAL A 155 -8.64 5.60 32.25
CA VAL A 155 -9.99 5.22 32.70
C VAL A 155 -9.95 3.93 33.52
N ALA A 156 -9.12 2.97 33.19
CA ALA A 156 -9.12 1.65 33.80
C ALA A 156 -8.25 1.56 35.09
N SER A 157 -7.15 2.32 35.17
CA SER A 157 -6.25 2.29 36.34
C SER A 157 -6.95 2.49 37.69
N PRO A 158 -7.91 3.42 37.85
CA PRO A 158 -8.62 3.61 39.12
C PRO A 158 -9.42 2.39 39.60
N PHE A 159 -9.82 1.50 38.67
CA PHE A 159 -10.59 0.28 38.97
C PHE A 159 -9.74 -0.93 39.24
N THR A 160 -8.43 -0.87 38.92
CA THR A 160 -7.51 -2.02 39.03
C THR A 160 -6.52 -1.89 40.20
N GLU A 161 -6.53 -0.72 40.89
CA GLU A 161 -5.64 -0.39 42.03
C GLU A 161 -4.13 -0.60 41.74
N ARG A 162 -3.74 -0.56 40.47
CA ARG A 162 -2.34 -0.69 40.03
C ARG A 162 -2.05 0.18 38.82
N ASP A 163 -0.79 0.60 38.69
CA ASP A 163 -0.30 1.27 37.50
C ASP A 163 -0.13 0.26 36.36
N TRP A 164 -0.73 0.57 35.22
CA TRP A 164 -0.62 -0.25 34.02
C TRP A 164 0.69 0.06 33.31
N ASN A 165 1.44 -0.98 33.03
CA ASN A 165 2.66 -0.93 32.24
C ASN A 165 2.41 -1.36 30.80
N LEU A 166 3.46 -1.34 29.96
CA LEU A 166 3.37 -1.71 28.56
C LEU A 166 2.87 -3.18 28.35
N PHE A 167 3.16 -4.11 29.29
CA PHE A 167 2.71 -5.49 29.19
C PHE A 167 1.20 -5.63 29.45
N ASP A 168 0.62 -4.78 30.28
CA ASP A 168 -0.84 -4.71 30.46
C ASP A 168 -1.52 -4.08 29.25
N LEU A 169 -0.92 -3.01 28.71
CA LEU A 169 -1.45 -2.27 27.58
C LEU A 169 -1.47 -3.09 26.26
N ARG A 170 -0.59 -4.10 26.10
CA ARG A 170 -0.52 -4.91 24.88
C ARG A 170 -1.85 -5.58 24.53
N PHE A 171 -2.55 -6.14 25.52
CA PHE A 171 -3.85 -6.78 25.29
C PHE A 171 -4.92 -5.79 24.79
N HIS A 172 -4.92 -4.58 25.37
CA HIS A 172 -5.86 -3.54 24.96
C HIS A 172 -5.53 -3.00 23.57
N GLY A 173 -4.26 -2.88 23.23
CA GLY A 173 -3.82 -2.48 21.89
C GLY A 173 -4.18 -3.52 20.83
N ARG A 174 -3.91 -4.81 21.09
CA ARG A 174 -4.30 -5.92 20.21
C ARG A 174 -5.82 -6.05 20.07
N ASN A 175 -6.57 -5.88 21.16
CA ASN A 175 -8.03 -5.87 21.11
C ASN A 175 -8.56 -4.68 20.29
N LEU A 176 -7.95 -3.50 20.40
CA LEU A 176 -8.30 -2.33 19.59
C LEU A 176 -8.06 -2.58 18.10
N ALA A 177 -6.95 -3.22 17.75
CA ALA A 177 -6.64 -3.63 16.38
C ALA A 177 -7.66 -4.66 15.86
N ALA A 178 -7.98 -5.68 16.64
CA ALA A 178 -8.96 -6.73 16.31
C ALA A 178 -10.37 -6.16 16.08
N VAL A 179 -10.82 -5.26 16.96
CA VAL A 179 -12.13 -4.58 16.82
C VAL A 179 -12.12 -3.68 15.59
N SER A 180 -11.06 -2.88 15.38
CA SER A 180 -10.94 -1.98 14.23
C SER A 180 -11.00 -2.76 12.92
N ASP A 181 -10.32 -3.89 12.83
CA ASP A 181 -10.34 -4.70 11.62
C ASP A 181 -11.67 -5.44 11.44
N THR A 182 -12.34 -5.84 12.51
CA THR A 182 -13.74 -6.36 12.45
C THR A 182 -14.70 -5.29 11.92
N VAL A 183 -14.55 -4.03 12.32
CA VAL A 183 -15.33 -2.91 11.77
C VAL A 183 -14.98 -2.68 10.29
N THR A 184 -13.74 -2.94 9.87
CA THR A 184 -13.38 -2.93 8.44
C THR A 184 -14.19 -3.96 7.66
N VAL A 185 -14.40 -5.18 8.18
CA VAL A 185 -15.27 -6.19 7.57
C VAL A 185 -16.72 -5.68 7.42
N LEU A 186 -17.24 -4.96 8.42
CA LEU A 186 -18.55 -4.31 8.32
C LEU A 186 -18.58 -3.27 7.18
N PHE A 187 -17.56 -2.42 7.07
CA PHE A 187 -17.50 -1.44 5.97
C PHE A 187 -17.34 -2.09 4.60
N VAL A 188 -16.64 -3.22 4.49
CA VAL A 188 -16.58 -4.05 3.27
C VAL A 188 -17.98 -4.51 2.88
N PHE A 189 -18.77 -5.03 3.81
CA PHE A 189 -20.19 -5.39 3.58
C PHE A 189 -20.99 -4.18 3.08
N LEU A 190 -20.90 -3.06 3.78
CA LEU A 190 -21.66 -1.85 3.48
C LEU A 190 -21.28 -1.27 2.10
N LEU A 191 -19.99 -1.20 1.80
CA LEU A 191 -19.49 -0.65 0.54
C LEU A 191 -19.88 -1.56 -0.63
N THR A 192 -19.68 -2.89 -0.52
CA THR A 192 -20.07 -3.84 -1.56
C THR A 192 -21.58 -3.77 -1.82
N THR A 193 -22.39 -3.75 -0.75
CA THR A 193 -23.85 -3.62 -0.87
C THR A 193 -24.24 -2.35 -1.64
N ARG A 194 -23.52 -1.25 -1.38
CA ARG A 194 -23.80 0.03 -2.06
C ARG A 194 -23.37 0.07 -3.52
N LEU A 195 -22.24 -0.56 -3.84
CA LEU A 195 -21.72 -0.60 -5.21
C LEU A 195 -22.54 -1.54 -6.10
N ILE A 196 -22.99 -2.67 -5.55
CA ILE A 196 -23.66 -3.73 -6.32
C ILE A 196 -25.19 -3.58 -6.29
N GLY A 197 -25.73 -2.99 -5.21
CA GLY A 197 -27.17 -2.87 -4.99
C GLY A 197 -27.82 -4.11 -4.38
N ASP A 198 -27.04 -5.12 -3.97
CA ASP A 198 -27.53 -6.34 -3.35
C ASP A 198 -26.73 -6.68 -2.08
N ARG A 199 -27.44 -6.92 -0.98
CA ARG A 199 -26.83 -7.22 0.33
C ARG A 199 -26.14 -8.59 0.38
N ARG A 200 -26.53 -9.53 -0.50
CA ARG A 200 -25.92 -10.86 -0.61
C ARG A 200 -24.48 -10.76 -1.15
N ALA A 201 -24.25 -9.86 -2.12
CA ALA A 201 -22.89 -9.54 -2.56
C ALA A 201 -22.02 -9.00 -1.40
N GLY A 202 -22.62 -8.16 -0.54
CA GLY A 202 -21.98 -7.68 0.68
C GLY A 202 -21.60 -8.81 1.65
N LEU A 203 -22.49 -9.80 1.86
CA LEU A 203 -22.17 -10.96 2.71
C LEU A 203 -20.99 -11.77 2.17
N ILE A 204 -20.94 -12.00 0.84
CA ILE A 204 -19.81 -12.69 0.21
C ILE A 204 -18.50 -11.94 0.48
N ALA A 205 -18.47 -10.64 0.21
CA ALA A 205 -17.28 -9.83 0.44
C ALA A 205 -16.88 -9.80 1.92
N ALA A 206 -17.84 -9.65 2.83
CA ALA A 206 -17.57 -9.66 4.28
C ALA A 206 -16.98 -11.00 4.75
N LEU A 207 -17.51 -12.14 4.26
CA LEU A 207 -16.98 -13.46 4.59
C LEU A 207 -15.54 -13.64 4.09
N LEU A 208 -15.24 -13.22 2.86
CA LEU A 208 -13.88 -13.24 2.32
C LEU A 208 -12.93 -12.33 3.12
N ALA A 209 -13.38 -11.14 3.53
CA ALA A 209 -12.59 -10.23 4.35
C ALA A 209 -12.36 -10.78 5.78
N ALA A 210 -13.34 -11.46 6.35
CA ALA A 210 -13.21 -12.12 7.65
C ALA A 210 -12.09 -13.16 7.66
N MET A 211 -11.88 -13.85 6.51
CA MET A 211 -10.91 -14.94 6.36
C MET A 211 -9.58 -14.52 5.74
N ALA A 212 -9.37 -13.26 5.42
CA ALA A 212 -8.13 -12.77 4.82
C ALA A 212 -6.98 -12.77 5.85
N VAL A 213 -5.94 -13.57 5.61
CA VAL A 213 -4.83 -13.82 6.56
C VAL A 213 -4.08 -12.55 6.92
N ILE A 214 -3.77 -11.67 5.95
CA ILE A 214 -3.09 -10.40 6.24
C ILE A 214 -3.87 -9.51 7.22
N HIS A 215 -5.19 -9.57 7.21
CA HIS A 215 -6.04 -8.87 8.17
C HIS A 215 -5.97 -9.51 9.54
N ILE A 216 -6.01 -10.84 9.61
CA ILE A 216 -5.88 -11.60 10.87
C ILE A 216 -4.50 -11.32 11.47
N GLN A 217 -3.41 -11.41 10.70
CA GLN A 217 -2.05 -11.12 11.16
C GLN A 217 -1.95 -9.74 11.80
N ASN A 218 -2.33 -8.68 11.05
CA ASN A 218 -2.19 -7.32 11.55
C ASN A 218 -3.13 -6.97 12.71
N ALA A 219 -4.18 -7.75 12.92
CA ALA A 219 -5.06 -7.61 14.08
C ALA A 219 -4.47 -8.21 15.37
N HIS A 220 -3.43 -9.06 15.28
CA HIS A 220 -2.72 -9.63 16.43
C HIS A 220 -1.60 -8.75 16.97
N TYR A 221 -1.33 -7.61 16.34
CA TYR A 221 -0.33 -6.65 16.81
C TYR A 221 -0.98 -5.36 17.30
N THR A 222 -0.38 -4.75 18.32
CA THR A 222 -0.67 -3.36 18.69
C THR A 222 -0.04 -2.44 17.65
N ALA A 223 -0.60 -2.43 16.43
CA ALA A 223 -0.12 -1.65 15.30
C ALA A 223 -1.21 -0.74 14.76
N VAL A 224 -0.79 0.34 14.14
CA VAL A 224 -1.70 1.39 13.62
C VAL A 224 -2.37 1.00 12.31
N ASP A 225 -1.90 -0.04 11.62
CA ASP A 225 -2.31 -0.37 10.25
C ASP A 225 -3.78 -0.86 10.18
N ALA A 226 -4.27 -1.62 11.18
CA ALA A 226 -5.66 -2.05 11.25
C ALA A 226 -6.64 -0.88 11.48
N PRO A 227 -6.47 0.00 12.49
CA PRO A 227 -7.34 1.17 12.67
C PRO A 227 -7.22 2.18 11.51
N MET A 228 -6.03 2.38 10.93
CA MET A 228 -5.85 3.20 9.73
C MET A 228 -6.70 2.68 8.56
N THR A 229 -6.64 1.38 8.29
CA THR A 229 -7.40 0.73 7.22
C THR A 229 -8.90 0.88 7.44
N MET A 230 -9.40 0.74 8.66
CA MET A 230 -10.79 0.98 9.02
C MET A 230 -11.23 2.40 8.63
N PHE A 231 -10.48 3.42 9.02
CA PHE A 231 -10.82 4.82 8.70
C PHE A 231 -10.72 5.10 7.19
N ILE A 232 -9.75 4.51 6.48
CA ILE A 232 -9.65 4.62 5.02
C ILE A 232 -10.91 4.06 4.35
N VAL A 233 -11.34 2.84 4.72
CA VAL A 233 -12.53 2.21 4.11
C VAL A 233 -13.79 3.00 4.45
N ALA A 234 -13.91 3.49 5.69
CA ALA A 234 -15.01 4.36 6.09
C ALA A 234 -15.05 5.66 5.29
N THR A 235 -13.89 6.31 5.05
CA THR A 235 -13.78 7.53 4.23
C THR A 235 -14.31 7.28 2.81
N VAL A 236 -13.85 6.20 2.15
CA VAL A 236 -14.29 5.84 0.79
C VAL A 236 -15.79 5.46 0.77
N TYR A 237 -16.28 4.76 1.79
CA TYR A 237 -17.70 4.44 1.91
C TYR A 237 -18.56 5.70 2.00
N PHE A 238 -18.22 6.64 2.87
CA PHE A 238 -18.98 7.89 3.00
C PHE A 238 -18.85 8.80 1.78
N SER A 239 -17.68 8.82 1.13
CA SER A 239 -17.46 9.51 -0.16
C SER A 239 -18.35 8.94 -1.26
N THR A 240 -18.44 7.60 -1.34
CA THR A 240 -19.34 6.91 -2.26
C THR A 240 -20.82 7.28 -1.99
N ARG A 241 -21.23 7.29 -0.73
CA ARG A 241 -22.60 7.69 -0.34
C ARG A 241 -22.87 9.17 -0.62
N MET A 242 -21.86 10.02 -0.48
CA MET A 242 -21.97 11.44 -0.81
C MET A 242 -22.35 11.65 -2.28
N VAL A 243 -21.71 10.91 -3.19
CA VAL A 243 -22.02 10.94 -4.63
C VAL A 243 -23.42 10.39 -4.93
N GLN A 244 -23.78 9.25 -4.30
CA GLN A 244 -25.05 8.58 -4.55
C GLN A 244 -26.27 9.31 -3.98
N GLU A 245 -26.17 9.86 -2.77
CA GLU A 245 -27.31 10.40 -2.00
C GLU A 245 -27.33 11.93 -1.95
N ARG A 246 -26.24 12.60 -2.28
CA ARG A 246 -26.10 14.08 -2.27
C ARG A 246 -26.52 14.71 -0.93
N ARG A 247 -26.19 14.06 0.19
CA ARG A 247 -26.52 14.54 1.56
C ARG A 247 -25.27 15.05 2.28
N GLN A 248 -25.36 16.24 2.88
CA GLN A 248 -24.25 16.90 3.60
C GLN A 248 -23.64 16.05 4.73
N LYS A 249 -24.46 15.24 5.41
CA LYS A 249 -23.97 14.36 6.48
C LYS A 249 -22.86 13.42 5.99
N TYR A 250 -22.87 13.01 4.72
CA TYR A 250 -21.82 12.12 4.18
C TYR A 250 -20.56 12.90 3.82
N ALA A 251 -20.65 14.17 3.46
CA ALA A 251 -19.48 15.03 3.34
C ALA A 251 -18.81 15.23 4.71
N LEU A 252 -19.62 15.52 5.75
CA LEU A 252 -19.14 15.62 7.12
C LEU A 252 -18.44 14.33 7.58
N LEU A 253 -19.12 13.18 7.45
CA LEU A 253 -18.56 11.90 7.88
C LEU A 253 -17.31 11.48 7.08
N ALA A 254 -17.29 11.71 5.77
CA ALA A 254 -16.10 11.47 4.95
C ALA A 254 -14.92 12.33 5.41
N GLY A 255 -15.17 13.61 5.74
CA GLY A 255 -14.16 14.50 6.30
C GLY A 255 -13.65 14.02 7.66
N VAL A 256 -14.55 13.71 8.59
CA VAL A 256 -14.14 13.19 9.91
C VAL A 256 -13.27 11.94 9.77
N MET A 257 -13.73 10.95 8.98
CA MET A 257 -12.96 9.70 8.78
C MET A 257 -11.61 9.95 8.11
N LEU A 258 -11.51 10.87 7.16
CA LEU A 258 -10.27 11.32 6.54
C LEU A 258 -9.29 11.89 7.58
N GLY A 259 -9.77 12.80 8.44
CA GLY A 259 -8.95 13.38 9.49
C GLY A 259 -8.44 12.33 10.47
N LEU A 260 -9.31 11.40 10.90
CA LEU A 260 -8.95 10.29 11.80
C LEU A 260 -7.96 9.31 11.12
N ALA A 261 -8.11 9.04 9.82
CA ALA A 261 -7.18 8.19 9.07
C ALA A 261 -5.76 8.78 9.08
N ILE A 262 -5.63 10.08 8.76
CA ILE A 262 -4.34 10.79 8.77
C ILE A 262 -3.77 10.89 10.19
N ALA A 263 -4.61 11.13 11.21
CA ALA A 263 -4.20 11.15 12.61
C ALA A 263 -3.79 9.76 13.15
N THR A 264 -4.12 8.69 12.43
CA THR A 264 -3.65 7.33 12.74
C THR A 264 -2.30 7.04 12.10
N LYS A 265 -2.12 7.40 10.83
CA LYS A 265 -0.85 7.27 10.09
C LYS A 265 -0.87 8.19 8.88
N PHE A 266 0.18 8.99 8.69
CA PHE A 266 0.25 9.94 7.58
C PHE A 266 0.11 9.28 6.19
N SER A 267 0.56 8.03 6.05
CA SER A 267 0.41 7.26 4.80
C SER A 267 -1.05 7.02 4.36
N ALA A 268 -2.04 7.35 5.19
CA ALA A 268 -3.45 7.37 4.81
C ALA A 268 -3.85 8.60 3.96
N ALA A 269 -3.01 9.65 3.90
CA ALA A 269 -3.33 10.91 3.21
C ALA A 269 -3.82 10.71 1.74
N PRO A 270 -3.33 9.74 0.95
CA PRO A 270 -3.84 9.48 -0.40
C PRO A 270 -5.35 9.20 -0.48
N VAL A 271 -6.02 8.82 0.62
CA VAL A 271 -7.48 8.62 0.61
C VAL A 271 -8.26 9.92 0.38
N ALA A 272 -7.61 11.09 0.56
CA ALA A 272 -8.15 12.38 0.15
C ALA A 272 -8.53 12.44 -1.34
N LEU A 273 -7.85 11.63 -2.20
CA LEU A 273 -8.20 11.50 -3.61
C LEU A 273 -9.63 10.99 -3.81
N ALA A 274 -10.08 10.05 -2.99
CA ALA A 274 -11.46 9.57 -3.06
C ALA A 274 -12.47 10.66 -2.68
N VAL A 275 -12.15 11.47 -1.66
CA VAL A 275 -12.99 12.61 -1.24
C VAL A 275 -13.01 13.68 -2.34
N GLY A 276 -11.86 14.06 -2.88
CA GLY A 276 -11.73 15.03 -3.97
C GLY A 276 -12.47 14.57 -5.23
N THR A 277 -12.28 13.30 -5.62
CA THR A 277 -12.99 12.70 -6.77
C THR A 277 -14.50 12.70 -6.53
N ALA A 278 -14.97 12.39 -5.32
CA ALA A 278 -16.39 12.44 -5.01
C ALA A 278 -16.96 13.86 -5.18
N HIS A 279 -16.25 14.92 -4.78
CA HIS A 279 -16.66 16.31 -5.05
C HIS A 279 -16.69 16.63 -6.54
N LEU A 280 -15.68 16.22 -7.29
CA LEU A 280 -15.64 16.39 -8.73
C LEU A 280 -16.82 15.66 -9.40
N LEU A 281 -17.15 14.46 -8.97
CA LEU A 281 -18.29 13.70 -9.50
C LEU A 281 -19.66 14.29 -9.13
N LEU A 282 -19.76 15.01 -8.03
CA LEU A 282 -20.98 15.80 -7.74
C LEU A 282 -21.20 16.89 -8.78
N LEU A 283 -20.14 17.45 -9.37
CA LEU A 283 -20.18 18.52 -10.34
C LEU A 283 -20.40 17.99 -11.76
N ILE A 284 -19.56 17.07 -12.23
CA ILE A 284 -19.54 16.60 -13.62
C ILE A 284 -20.20 15.23 -13.83
N GLY A 285 -20.51 14.51 -12.76
CA GLY A 285 -21.06 13.16 -12.84
C GLY A 285 -22.34 13.03 -13.66
N PRO A 286 -23.33 13.93 -13.54
CA PRO A 286 -24.53 13.91 -14.39
C PRO A 286 -24.21 13.95 -15.88
N SER A 287 -23.24 14.76 -16.27
CA SER A 287 -22.80 14.90 -17.67
C SER A 287 -22.07 13.65 -18.19
N ILE A 288 -21.28 12.98 -17.33
CA ILE A 288 -20.62 11.71 -17.67
C ILE A 288 -21.66 10.62 -17.96
N VAL A 289 -22.70 10.53 -17.11
CA VAL A 289 -23.77 9.53 -17.26
C VAL A 289 -24.61 9.80 -18.49
N SER A 290 -25.01 11.05 -18.72
CA SER A 290 -25.86 11.47 -19.85
C SER A 290 -25.11 11.57 -21.19
N ARG A 291 -23.79 11.42 -21.20
CA ARG A 291 -22.92 11.64 -22.39
C ARG A 291 -23.06 13.05 -22.98
N SER A 292 -23.40 14.02 -22.16
CA SER A 292 -23.52 15.42 -22.56
C SER A 292 -22.28 16.22 -22.18
N ALA A 293 -22.08 17.34 -22.85
CA ALA A 293 -21.07 18.31 -22.42
C ALA A 293 -21.36 18.77 -20.97
N PRO A 294 -20.37 19.01 -20.13
CA PRO A 294 -20.57 19.53 -18.79
C PRO A 294 -21.24 20.91 -18.85
N ASN A 295 -22.49 21.01 -18.39
CA ASN A 295 -23.18 22.26 -18.20
C ASN A 295 -23.16 22.59 -16.70
N VAL A 296 -22.09 23.22 -16.26
CA VAL A 296 -21.85 23.56 -14.86
C VAL A 296 -22.34 24.98 -14.62
N THR A 297 -23.32 25.08 -13.75
CA THR A 297 -23.87 26.38 -13.33
C THR A 297 -23.16 26.94 -12.09
N PRO A 298 -23.17 28.25 -11.83
CA PRO A 298 -22.65 28.83 -10.61
C PRO A 298 -23.30 28.26 -9.33
N SER A 299 -24.55 27.81 -9.41
CA SER A 299 -25.24 27.13 -8.32
C SER A 299 -24.66 25.74 -8.02
N ASP A 300 -24.26 24.98 -9.04
CA ASP A 300 -23.62 23.68 -8.88
C ASP A 300 -22.25 23.84 -8.21
N VAL A 301 -21.48 24.85 -8.63
CA VAL A 301 -20.20 25.18 -8.01
C VAL A 301 -20.38 25.55 -6.53
N LYS A 302 -21.34 26.42 -6.18
CA LYS A 302 -21.65 26.78 -4.79
C LYS A 302 -22.07 25.57 -3.96
N PHE A 303 -22.86 24.67 -4.55
CA PHE A 303 -23.28 23.43 -3.89
C PHE A 303 -22.07 22.54 -3.57
N VAL A 304 -21.20 22.28 -4.55
CA VAL A 304 -20.02 21.44 -4.34
C VAL A 304 -19.02 22.10 -3.40
N LEU A 305 -18.81 23.42 -3.51
CA LEU A 305 -17.93 24.15 -2.60
C LEU A 305 -18.40 24.04 -1.14
N ARG A 306 -19.71 24.12 -0.89
CA ARG A 306 -20.26 23.90 0.45
C ARG A 306 -19.93 22.51 1.00
N TYR A 307 -20.00 21.46 0.17
CA TYR A 307 -19.66 20.10 0.56
C TYR A 307 -18.14 19.97 0.79
N ALA A 308 -17.33 20.58 -0.05
CA ALA A 308 -15.88 20.57 0.08
C ALA A 308 -15.41 21.30 1.36
N VAL A 309 -15.97 22.48 1.64
CA VAL A 309 -15.69 23.20 2.88
C VAL A 309 -16.11 22.36 4.09
N LEU A 310 -17.30 21.75 4.06
CA LEU A 310 -17.78 20.93 5.17
C LEU A 310 -16.88 19.72 5.42
N SER A 311 -16.51 18.97 4.39
CA SER A 311 -15.60 17.80 4.53
C SER A 311 -14.18 18.21 4.88
N GLY A 312 -13.67 19.30 4.29
CA GLY A 312 -12.33 19.82 4.58
C GLY A 312 -12.20 20.32 6.01
N SER A 313 -13.17 21.13 6.47
CA SER A 313 -13.20 21.61 7.87
C SER A 313 -13.37 20.46 8.86
N ALA A 314 -14.23 19.49 8.56
CA ALA A 314 -14.41 18.32 9.40
C ALA A 314 -13.12 17.46 9.49
N ALA A 315 -12.42 17.28 8.38
CA ALA A 315 -11.13 16.57 8.37
C ALA A 315 -10.06 17.30 9.18
N LEU A 316 -9.97 18.62 8.99
CA LEU A 316 -9.00 19.44 9.73
C LEU A 316 -9.29 19.44 11.23
N ILE A 317 -10.56 19.62 11.63
CA ILE A 317 -10.94 19.59 13.04
C ILE A 317 -10.66 18.23 13.66
N ALA A 318 -11.06 17.14 12.99
CA ALA A 318 -10.79 15.78 13.47
C ALA A 318 -9.28 15.53 13.63
N LEU A 319 -8.48 15.95 12.65
CA LEU A 319 -7.03 15.84 12.68
C LEU A 319 -6.43 16.65 13.83
N LEU A 320 -6.80 17.92 13.97
CA LEU A 320 -6.22 18.81 14.99
C LEU A 320 -6.62 18.42 16.42
N VAL A 321 -7.83 17.92 16.62
CA VAL A 321 -8.28 17.43 17.93
C VAL A 321 -7.55 16.16 18.33
N THR A 322 -7.28 15.27 17.38
CA THR A 322 -6.68 13.97 17.65
C THR A 322 -5.16 13.93 17.48
N GLN A 323 -4.57 14.99 16.88
CA GLN A 323 -3.11 15.14 16.71
C GLN A 323 -2.66 16.60 16.83
N PRO A 324 -2.91 17.26 17.99
CA PRO A 324 -2.63 18.70 18.15
C PRO A 324 -1.14 19.04 18.03
N TYR A 325 -0.27 18.15 18.50
CA TYR A 325 1.19 18.36 18.49
C TYR A 325 1.80 18.28 17.08
N MET A 326 1.04 17.87 16.07
CA MET A 326 1.46 18.03 14.68
C MET A 326 1.76 19.51 14.32
N ILE A 327 1.06 20.46 14.95
CA ILE A 327 1.30 21.89 14.77
C ILE A 327 2.20 22.44 15.86
N ILE A 328 1.99 22.03 17.12
CA ILE A 328 2.72 22.58 18.28
C ILE A 328 4.21 22.20 18.19
N ASP A 329 4.49 20.93 17.83
CA ASP A 329 5.82 20.37 17.63
C ASP A 329 6.04 20.01 16.15
N TRP A 330 5.76 20.97 15.27
CA TRP A 330 5.80 20.76 13.83
C TRP A 330 7.16 20.31 13.31
N SER A 331 8.23 20.78 13.94
CA SER A 331 9.61 20.43 13.56
C SER A 331 9.89 18.95 13.70
N THR A 332 9.56 18.37 14.86
CA THR A 332 9.69 16.92 15.10
C THR A 332 8.74 16.13 14.19
N TYR A 333 7.51 16.65 13.98
CA TYR A 333 6.54 16.00 13.10
C TYR A 333 7.05 15.87 11.67
N PHE A 334 7.51 16.96 11.06
CA PHE A 334 8.01 16.92 9.68
C PHE A 334 9.30 16.12 9.55
N SER A 335 10.21 16.21 10.51
CA SER A 335 11.43 15.40 10.52
C SER A 335 11.10 13.91 10.52
N ASN A 336 10.18 13.46 11.37
CA ASN A 336 9.81 12.05 11.43
C ASN A 336 9.09 11.58 10.15
N VAL A 337 8.16 12.38 9.61
CA VAL A 337 7.46 12.05 8.35
C VAL A 337 8.46 11.99 7.19
N TYR A 338 9.42 12.91 7.15
CA TYR A 338 10.47 12.92 6.14
C TYR A 338 11.35 11.67 6.23
N GLN A 339 11.83 11.31 7.43
CA GLN A 339 12.61 10.09 7.67
C GLN A 339 11.86 8.82 7.22
N GLN A 340 10.54 8.74 7.48
CA GLN A 340 9.73 7.62 7.00
C GLN A 340 9.68 7.57 5.46
N SER A 341 9.58 8.73 4.81
CA SER A 341 9.63 8.81 3.35
C SER A 341 10.98 8.37 2.80
N GLU A 342 12.08 8.75 3.43
CA GLU A 342 13.42 8.33 3.05
C GLU A 342 13.63 6.82 3.26
N MET A 343 13.11 6.28 4.36
CA MET A 343 13.18 4.85 4.64
C MET A 343 12.50 4.02 3.53
N VAL A 344 11.27 4.37 3.13
CA VAL A 344 10.54 3.56 2.12
C VAL A 344 11.15 3.64 0.73
N ARG A 345 11.90 4.71 0.42
CA ARG A 345 12.68 4.89 -0.80
C ARG A 345 14.09 4.32 -0.70
N ARG A 346 14.48 3.84 0.47
CA ARG A 346 15.86 3.40 0.80
C ARG A 346 16.95 4.45 0.56
N THR A 347 16.64 5.74 0.67
CA THR A 347 17.63 6.80 0.72
C THR A 347 18.37 6.80 2.07
N ILE A 348 17.73 6.29 3.13
CA ILE A 348 18.38 5.89 4.38
C ILE A 348 18.51 4.38 4.39
N ASP A 349 19.75 3.89 4.50
CA ASP A 349 20.07 2.47 4.49
C ASP A 349 19.93 1.85 5.89
N LEU A 350 18.71 1.43 6.23
CA LEU A 350 18.44 0.72 7.47
C LEU A 350 18.63 -0.80 7.28
N PRO A 351 19.29 -1.51 8.22
CA PRO A 351 19.61 -2.92 8.07
C PRO A 351 18.44 -3.81 7.68
N PHE A 352 17.31 -3.71 8.34
CA PHE A 352 16.12 -4.52 8.08
C PHE A 352 15.44 -4.25 6.72
N THR A 353 15.84 -3.19 6.01
CA THR A 353 15.33 -2.91 4.66
C THR A 353 16.12 -3.62 3.55
N ARG A 354 17.31 -4.11 3.87
CA ARG A 354 18.23 -4.74 2.91
C ARG A 354 17.72 -6.04 2.33
N GLN A 355 16.78 -6.71 2.99
CA GLN A 355 16.10 -7.89 2.47
C GLN A 355 15.38 -7.64 1.13
N TYR A 356 15.02 -6.40 0.84
CA TYR A 356 14.32 -6.00 -0.39
C TYR A 356 15.25 -5.67 -1.57
N ILE A 357 16.57 -5.69 -1.37
CA ILE A 357 17.54 -5.54 -2.47
C ILE A 357 17.28 -6.62 -3.51
N ASP A 358 17.30 -6.26 -4.80
CA ASP A 358 17.03 -7.13 -5.94
C ASP A 358 15.64 -7.78 -5.95
N THR A 359 14.65 -7.12 -5.39
CA THR A 359 13.27 -7.54 -5.50
C THR A 359 12.51 -6.72 -6.55
N PRO A 360 11.80 -7.36 -7.51
CA PRO A 360 11.13 -6.64 -8.58
C PRO A 360 9.96 -5.81 -8.05
N ALA A 361 9.89 -4.53 -8.48
CA ALA A 361 8.78 -3.64 -8.17
C ALA A 361 7.44 -4.25 -8.64
N PHE A 362 6.35 -3.94 -7.95
CA PHE A 362 5.00 -4.45 -8.18
C PHE A 362 4.87 -5.97 -8.06
N LEU A 363 5.68 -6.74 -8.78
CA LEU A 363 5.56 -8.20 -8.83
C LEU A 363 5.81 -8.84 -7.47
N TYR A 364 6.75 -8.29 -6.70
CA TYR A 364 7.03 -8.75 -5.35
C TYR A 364 5.79 -8.64 -4.45
N GLN A 365 5.18 -7.44 -4.37
CA GLN A 365 4.00 -7.21 -3.55
C GLN A 365 2.80 -8.02 -4.02
N ILE A 366 2.58 -8.11 -5.34
CA ILE A 366 1.51 -8.93 -5.93
C ILE A 366 1.67 -10.39 -5.54
N ARG A 367 2.88 -10.93 -5.67
CA ARG A 367 3.17 -12.32 -5.30
C ARG A 367 2.95 -12.56 -3.81
N GLN A 368 3.60 -11.77 -2.94
CA GLN A 368 3.53 -11.97 -1.49
C GLN A 368 2.10 -11.80 -0.96
N LEU A 369 1.37 -10.79 -1.45
CA LEU A 369 -0.03 -10.60 -1.09
C LEU A 369 -0.89 -11.78 -1.54
N SER A 370 -0.72 -12.26 -2.77
CA SER A 370 -1.58 -13.31 -3.35
C SER A 370 -1.31 -14.69 -2.76
N THR A 371 -0.05 -14.98 -2.40
CA THR A 371 0.31 -16.29 -1.83
C THR A 371 0.11 -16.30 -0.32
N TRP A 372 0.81 -15.44 0.39
CA TRP A 372 0.87 -15.46 1.85
C TRP A 372 -0.19 -14.57 2.53
N GLY A 373 -0.38 -13.35 2.03
CA GLY A 373 -1.32 -12.41 2.64
C GLY A 373 -2.79 -12.81 2.52
N LEU A 374 -3.21 -13.44 1.41
CA LEU A 374 -4.60 -13.79 1.11
C LEU A 374 -4.83 -15.29 0.90
N GLY A 375 -3.76 -16.06 0.68
CA GLY A 375 -3.85 -17.42 0.16
C GLY A 375 -4.21 -17.42 -1.33
N ILE A 376 -3.67 -18.39 -2.09
CA ILE A 376 -3.69 -18.38 -3.56
C ILE A 376 -5.10 -18.22 -4.15
N SER A 377 -6.11 -18.87 -3.57
CA SER A 377 -7.48 -18.82 -4.12
C SER A 377 -8.08 -17.41 -4.04
N LEU A 378 -7.99 -16.76 -2.89
CA LEU A 378 -8.43 -15.37 -2.73
C LEU A 378 -7.48 -14.41 -3.45
N GLY A 379 -6.17 -14.68 -3.42
CA GLY A 379 -5.15 -13.90 -4.10
C GLY A 379 -5.40 -13.78 -5.61
N ILE A 380 -5.73 -14.86 -6.31
CA ILE A 380 -6.14 -14.82 -7.73
C ILE A 380 -7.47 -14.09 -7.88
N ALA A 381 -8.44 -14.38 -7.02
CA ALA A 381 -9.78 -13.82 -7.12
C ALA A 381 -9.80 -12.29 -6.97
N VAL A 382 -8.92 -11.69 -6.15
CA VAL A 382 -8.91 -10.24 -5.94
C VAL A 382 -8.42 -9.47 -7.17
N TRP A 383 -7.46 -9.99 -7.91
CA TRP A 383 -7.00 -9.37 -9.15
C TRP A 383 -8.01 -9.51 -10.28
N LEU A 384 -8.69 -10.67 -10.40
CA LEU A 384 -9.81 -10.83 -11.31
C LEU A 384 -10.97 -9.89 -10.96
N GLY A 385 -11.24 -9.69 -9.66
CA GLY A 385 -12.21 -8.73 -9.17
C GLY A 385 -11.86 -7.29 -9.55
N LEU A 386 -10.59 -6.90 -9.46
CA LEU A 386 -10.11 -5.58 -9.90
C LEU A 386 -10.29 -5.39 -11.42
N ILE A 387 -9.90 -6.39 -12.23
CA ILE A 387 -10.09 -6.34 -13.69
C ILE A 387 -11.58 -6.19 -14.03
N TRP A 388 -12.45 -6.95 -13.37
CA TRP A 388 -13.89 -6.84 -13.55
C TRP A 388 -14.40 -5.43 -13.16
N ALA A 389 -13.93 -4.87 -12.05
CA ALA A 389 -14.34 -3.54 -11.60
C ALA A 389 -13.91 -2.43 -12.58
N LEU A 390 -12.69 -2.52 -13.13
CA LEU A 390 -12.20 -1.62 -14.16
C LEU A 390 -13.05 -1.71 -15.43
N ALA A 391 -13.30 -2.92 -15.93
CA ALA A 391 -14.15 -3.16 -17.09
C ALA A 391 -15.58 -2.62 -16.87
N ARG A 392 -16.17 -2.88 -15.70
CA ARG A 392 -17.49 -2.37 -15.33
C ARG A 392 -17.53 -0.85 -15.28
N THR A 393 -16.52 -0.21 -14.73
CA THR A 393 -16.43 1.25 -14.65
C THR A 393 -16.43 1.89 -16.02
N VAL A 394 -15.67 1.34 -16.96
CA VAL A 394 -15.61 1.84 -18.35
C VAL A 394 -16.93 1.58 -19.08
N VAL A 395 -17.46 0.36 -19.01
CA VAL A 395 -18.66 -0.04 -19.78
C VAL A 395 -19.94 0.59 -19.22
N LYS A 396 -20.11 0.58 -17.91
CA LYS A 396 -21.36 1.06 -17.25
C LYS A 396 -21.27 2.51 -16.78
N ARG A 397 -20.08 3.12 -16.77
CA ARG A 397 -19.83 4.48 -16.24
C ARG A 397 -20.36 4.67 -14.83
N ASP A 398 -20.10 3.66 -13.99
CA ASP A 398 -20.56 3.64 -12.61
C ASP A 398 -19.67 4.57 -11.76
N LEU A 399 -20.22 5.76 -11.45
CA LEU A 399 -19.48 6.80 -10.73
C LEU A 399 -19.02 6.35 -9.32
N ALA A 400 -19.75 5.45 -8.69
CA ALA A 400 -19.40 4.94 -7.38
C ALA A 400 -18.11 4.10 -7.42
N PHE A 401 -17.89 3.34 -8.50
CA PHE A 401 -16.63 2.62 -8.70
C PHE A 401 -15.46 3.58 -8.93
N VAL A 402 -15.69 4.70 -9.63
CA VAL A 402 -14.65 5.73 -9.84
C VAL A 402 -14.12 6.28 -8.52
N VAL A 403 -15.00 6.53 -7.53
CA VAL A 403 -14.57 6.97 -6.19
C VAL A 403 -13.63 5.97 -5.53
N VAL A 404 -13.95 4.68 -5.58
CA VAL A 404 -13.11 3.64 -4.98
C VAL A 404 -11.78 3.50 -5.71
N LEU A 405 -11.82 3.47 -7.04
CA LEU A 405 -10.63 3.33 -7.89
C LEU A 405 -9.70 4.55 -7.81
N SER A 406 -10.23 5.74 -7.54
CA SER A 406 -9.42 6.95 -7.41
C SER A 406 -8.50 6.95 -6.18
N PHE A 407 -8.80 6.16 -5.17
CA PHE A 407 -7.87 5.86 -4.10
C PHE A 407 -7.01 4.63 -4.44
N LEU A 408 -7.65 3.51 -4.79
CA LEU A 408 -6.99 2.21 -4.89
C LEU A 408 -5.88 2.19 -5.92
N ILE A 409 -6.11 2.72 -7.13
CA ILE A 409 -5.10 2.66 -8.20
C ILE A 409 -3.86 3.49 -7.86
N PRO A 410 -3.96 4.79 -7.50
CA PRO A 410 -2.78 5.54 -7.07
C PRO A 410 -2.07 4.91 -5.86
N TYR A 411 -2.81 4.37 -4.91
CA TYR A 411 -2.24 3.69 -3.76
C TYR A 411 -1.41 2.47 -4.15
N LEU A 412 -1.94 1.60 -5.04
CA LEU A 412 -1.21 0.43 -5.56
C LEU A 412 0.02 0.84 -6.37
N VAL A 413 -0.10 1.91 -7.18
CA VAL A 413 1.02 2.40 -7.99
C VAL A 413 2.14 2.93 -7.11
N VAL A 414 1.83 3.76 -6.11
CA VAL A 414 2.84 4.34 -5.21
C VAL A 414 3.51 3.26 -4.37
N ASN A 415 2.72 2.38 -3.73
CA ASN A 415 3.30 1.31 -2.90
C ASN A 415 4.06 0.28 -3.74
N GLY A 416 3.63 0.03 -4.98
CA GLY A 416 4.30 -0.89 -5.89
C GLY A 416 5.73 -0.47 -6.25
N GLN A 417 6.02 0.83 -6.19
CA GLN A 417 7.33 1.42 -6.50
C GLN A 417 8.25 1.52 -5.29
N PHE A 418 7.75 1.32 -4.08
CA PHE A 418 8.61 1.43 -2.89
C PHE A 418 9.74 0.39 -2.93
N GLU A 419 10.93 0.83 -2.55
CA GLU A 419 12.07 -0.06 -2.34
C GLU A 419 11.84 -0.97 -1.14
N VAL A 420 11.23 -0.45 -0.07
CA VAL A 420 10.86 -1.22 1.11
C VAL A 420 9.44 -1.74 0.95
N LYS A 421 9.27 -3.05 0.96
CA LYS A 421 8.06 -3.74 0.49
C LYS A 421 7.38 -4.59 1.57
N PHE A 422 7.30 -4.09 2.82
CA PHE A 422 6.59 -4.82 3.88
C PHE A 422 5.18 -5.20 3.44
N LEU A 423 4.81 -6.47 3.66
CA LEU A 423 3.51 -6.99 3.24
C LEU A 423 2.34 -6.18 3.82
N ARG A 424 2.47 -5.68 5.06
CA ARG A 424 1.46 -4.82 5.72
C ARG A 424 1.16 -3.52 4.97
N TYR A 425 2.05 -3.04 4.10
CA TYR A 425 1.77 -1.84 3.29
C TYR A 425 0.66 -2.09 2.27
N MET A 426 0.35 -3.35 1.96
CA MET A 426 -0.78 -3.70 1.09
C MET A 426 -2.12 -3.80 1.84
N LEU A 427 -2.13 -3.77 3.18
CA LEU A 427 -3.33 -3.93 3.99
C LEU A 427 -4.44 -2.94 3.62
N PRO A 428 -4.19 -1.61 3.45
CA PRO A 428 -5.24 -0.65 3.08
C PRO A 428 -5.88 -0.86 1.71
N ALA A 429 -5.21 -1.57 0.80
CA ALA A 429 -5.74 -1.87 -0.54
C ALA A 429 -6.67 -3.10 -0.52
N THR A 430 -6.43 -4.06 0.36
CA THR A 430 -7.10 -5.37 0.36
C THR A 430 -8.61 -5.30 0.55
N PRO A 431 -9.20 -4.45 1.41
CA PRO A 431 -10.66 -4.35 1.54
C PRO A 431 -11.34 -3.99 0.22
N PHE A 432 -10.76 -3.10 -0.57
CA PHE A 432 -11.32 -2.67 -1.84
C PHE A 432 -11.20 -3.75 -2.92
N LEU A 433 -10.07 -4.46 -2.95
CA LEU A 433 -9.90 -5.63 -3.81
C LEU A 433 -10.96 -6.70 -3.49
N ILE A 434 -11.22 -6.96 -2.21
CA ILE A 434 -12.24 -7.91 -1.74
C ILE A 434 -13.66 -7.42 -2.06
N VAL A 435 -13.94 -6.12 -1.92
CA VAL A 435 -15.21 -5.50 -2.35
C VAL A 435 -15.50 -5.80 -3.82
N PHE A 436 -14.52 -5.63 -4.68
CA PHE A 436 -14.65 -5.91 -6.11
C PHE A 436 -14.80 -7.41 -6.38
N THR A 437 -14.10 -8.25 -5.63
CA THR A 437 -14.22 -9.71 -5.72
C THR A 437 -15.63 -10.19 -5.36
N GLY A 438 -16.20 -9.73 -4.25
CA GLY A 438 -17.57 -10.05 -3.86
C GLY A 438 -18.59 -9.60 -4.92
N GLY A 439 -18.38 -8.42 -5.50
CA GLY A 439 -19.19 -7.91 -6.61
C GLY A 439 -19.07 -8.75 -7.88
N ALA A 440 -17.85 -9.18 -8.24
CA ALA A 440 -17.58 -10.02 -9.39
C ALA A 440 -18.22 -11.41 -9.24
N ILE A 441 -18.05 -12.05 -8.07
CA ILE A 441 -18.68 -13.35 -7.76
C ILE A 441 -20.20 -13.23 -7.87
N TRP A 442 -20.80 -12.19 -7.31
CA TRP A 442 -22.23 -11.96 -7.40
C TRP A 442 -22.69 -11.71 -8.84
N TRP A 443 -21.93 -10.97 -9.63
CA TRP A 443 -22.20 -10.77 -11.06
C TRP A 443 -22.12 -12.09 -11.84
N VAL A 444 -21.11 -12.92 -11.60
CA VAL A 444 -21.01 -14.26 -12.20
C VAL A 444 -22.22 -15.09 -11.82
N TYR A 445 -22.59 -15.13 -10.55
CA TYR A 445 -23.73 -15.89 -10.07
C TYR A 445 -25.06 -15.48 -10.72
N THR A 446 -25.32 -14.18 -10.84
CA THR A 446 -26.61 -13.65 -11.29
C THR A 446 -26.71 -13.52 -12.80
N TRP A 447 -25.60 -13.23 -13.48
CA TRP A 447 -25.61 -12.92 -14.90
C TRP A 447 -24.98 -14.01 -15.79
N VAL A 448 -23.86 -14.62 -15.38
CA VAL A 448 -23.16 -15.64 -16.17
C VAL A 448 -23.81 -17.01 -15.98
N MET A 449 -24.01 -17.44 -14.72
CA MET A 449 -24.48 -18.76 -14.40
C MET A 449 -25.82 -19.16 -15.07
N PRO A 450 -26.85 -18.30 -15.19
CA PRO A 450 -28.10 -18.65 -15.88
C PRO A 450 -27.92 -18.90 -17.39
N ARG A 451 -26.84 -18.38 -18.01
CA ARG A 451 -26.61 -18.43 -19.47
C ARG A 451 -25.72 -19.55 -19.93
N ILE A 452 -25.06 -20.27 -19.01
CA ILE A 452 -24.16 -21.37 -19.35
C ILE A 452 -24.85 -22.75 -19.15
N HIS A 453 -24.31 -23.73 -19.86
CA HIS A 453 -24.84 -25.12 -19.79
C HIS A 453 -24.73 -25.68 -18.36
N ARG A 454 -25.69 -26.51 -17.96
CA ARG A 454 -25.84 -27.06 -16.60
C ARG A 454 -24.54 -27.73 -16.10
N VAL A 455 -23.89 -28.53 -16.94
CA VAL A 455 -22.63 -29.22 -16.56
C VAL A 455 -21.51 -28.23 -16.22
N VAL A 456 -21.31 -27.20 -17.07
CA VAL A 456 -20.31 -26.14 -16.82
C VAL A 456 -20.65 -25.36 -15.54
N ARG A 457 -21.94 -25.08 -15.32
CA ARG A 457 -22.42 -24.41 -14.11
C ARG A 457 -22.08 -25.18 -12.84
N VAL A 458 -22.33 -26.48 -12.84
CA VAL A 458 -21.97 -27.35 -11.70
C VAL A 458 -20.45 -27.34 -11.49
N GLY A 459 -19.68 -27.42 -12.58
CA GLY A 459 -18.21 -27.31 -12.50
C GLY A 459 -17.71 -26.00 -11.88
N VAL A 460 -18.31 -24.86 -12.27
CA VAL A 460 -17.95 -23.55 -11.69
C VAL A 460 -18.33 -23.48 -10.20
N TYR A 461 -19.48 -23.99 -9.79
CA TYR A 461 -19.83 -24.05 -8.37
C TYR A 461 -18.91 -24.96 -7.58
N ALA A 462 -18.54 -26.11 -8.12
CA ALA A 462 -17.60 -27.03 -7.49
C ALA A 462 -16.22 -26.36 -7.32
N LEU A 463 -15.71 -25.70 -8.37
CA LEU A 463 -14.46 -24.96 -8.31
C LEU A 463 -14.50 -23.83 -7.26
N GLY A 464 -15.60 -23.07 -7.21
CA GLY A 464 -15.81 -22.03 -6.21
C GLY A 464 -15.85 -22.58 -4.79
N ALA A 465 -16.51 -23.71 -4.57
CA ALA A 465 -16.54 -24.39 -3.27
C ALA A 465 -15.15 -24.90 -2.87
N ILE A 466 -14.40 -25.50 -3.78
CA ILE A 466 -13.03 -25.96 -3.54
C ILE A 466 -12.13 -24.76 -3.20
N ALA A 467 -12.21 -23.66 -3.95
CA ALA A 467 -11.44 -22.46 -3.69
C ALA A 467 -11.75 -21.85 -2.31
N PHE A 468 -13.03 -21.88 -1.91
CA PHE A 468 -13.45 -21.40 -0.59
C PHE A 468 -12.98 -22.33 0.54
N LEU A 469 -13.11 -23.65 0.37
CA LEU A 469 -12.61 -24.63 1.35
C LEU A 469 -11.08 -24.52 1.53
N PHE A 470 -10.38 -24.31 0.41
CA PHE A 470 -8.93 -24.05 0.45
C PHE A 470 -8.60 -22.77 1.25
N LEU A 471 -9.33 -21.66 1.01
CA LEU A 471 -9.17 -20.43 1.77
C LEU A 471 -9.43 -20.67 3.27
N ALA A 472 -10.52 -21.36 3.61
CA ALA A 472 -10.87 -21.67 4.99
C ALA A 472 -9.80 -22.52 5.67
N HIS A 473 -9.30 -23.55 4.97
CA HIS A 473 -8.22 -24.41 5.47
C HIS A 473 -6.93 -23.61 5.72
N TYR A 474 -6.52 -22.76 4.76
CA TYR A 474 -5.34 -21.92 4.91
C TYR A 474 -5.48 -20.90 6.05
N THR A 475 -6.66 -20.29 6.19
CA THR A 475 -6.95 -19.35 7.29
C THR A 475 -6.83 -20.03 8.66
N ILE A 476 -7.37 -21.24 8.81
CA ILE A 476 -7.28 -21.99 10.08
C ILE A 476 -5.84 -22.46 10.31
N ALA A 477 -5.14 -22.91 9.27
CA ALA A 477 -3.74 -23.28 9.35
C ALA A 477 -2.88 -22.13 9.85
N TYR A 478 -3.10 -20.93 9.32
CA TYR A 478 -2.39 -19.74 9.75
C TYR A 478 -2.74 -19.36 11.21
N LEU A 479 -4.02 -19.42 11.58
CA LEU A 479 -4.43 -19.10 12.95
C LEU A 479 -3.75 -20.01 13.99
N ASN A 480 -3.40 -21.23 13.61
CA ASN A 480 -2.70 -22.17 14.47
C ASN A 480 -1.30 -21.67 14.88
N VAL A 481 -0.70 -20.76 14.12
CA VAL A 481 0.56 -20.10 14.49
C VAL A 481 0.46 -19.39 15.85
N PHE A 482 -0.68 -18.75 16.12
CA PHE A 482 -0.91 -17.97 17.35
C PHE A 482 -1.34 -18.80 18.57
N THR A 483 -1.64 -20.10 18.41
CA THR A 483 -2.24 -20.91 19.48
C THR A 483 -1.27 -21.79 20.25
N GLY A 484 -0.01 -21.84 19.85
CA GLY A 484 1.01 -22.63 20.54
C GLY A 484 2.16 -21.78 21.07
N PRO A 485 3.18 -22.41 21.66
CA PRO A 485 4.34 -21.68 22.18
C PRO A 485 5.10 -21.00 21.05
N HIS A 486 5.60 -19.79 21.33
CA HIS A 486 6.43 -19.06 20.39
C HIS A 486 7.81 -19.73 20.24
N PRO A 487 8.43 -19.80 19.04
CA PRO A 487 9.73 -20.46 18.83
C PRO A 487 10.84 -19.96 19.77
N ALA A 488 10.87 -18.68 20.11
CA ALA A 488 11.83 -18.14 21.08
C ALA A 488 11.67 -18.73 22.49
N GLN A 489 10.42 -18.99 22.90
CA GLN A 489 10.13 -19.62 24.20
C GLN A 489 10.54 -21.10 24.21
N GLU A 490 10.34 -21.79 23.09
CA GLU A 490 10.77 -23.17 22.92
C GLU A 490 12.28 -23.29 22.95
N VAL A 491 13.02 -22.38 22.31
CA VAL A 491 14.49 -22.30 22.38
C VAL A 491 14.96 -22.04 23.80
N SER A 492 14.34 -21.10 24.52
CA SER A 492 14.71 -20.85 25.93
C SER A 492 14.49 -22.07 26.82
N ARG A 493 13.37 -22.76 26.65
CA ARG A 493 13.08 -24.00 27.38
C ARG A 493 14.10 -25.09 27.04
N TYR A 494 14.43 -25.28 25.77
CA TYR A 494 15.45 -26.24 25.36
C TYR A 494 16.80 -25.96 26.04
N LEU A 495 17.23 -24.70 26.08
CA LEU A 495 18.47 -24.30 26.73
C LEU A 495 18.42 -24.51 28.25
N GLU A 496 17.30 -24.16 28.91
CA GLU A 496 17.11 -24.43 30.36
C GLU A 496 17.20 -25.91 30.71
N GLU A 497 16.68 -26.79 29.85
CA GLU A 497 16.64 -28.24 30.08
C GLU A 497 17.98 -28.92 29.77
N ASN A 498 18.80 -28.39 28.85
CA ASN A 498 19.99 -29.06 28.29
C ASN A 498 21.32 -28.38 28.63
N ALA A 499 21.31 -27.17 29.19
CA ALA A 499 22.51 -26.42 29.54
C ALA A 499 22.48 -26.03 31.02
N GLY A 500 23.64 -25.97 31.64
CA GLY A 500 23.81 -25.64 33.07
C GLY A 500 23.86 -24.13 33.33
N THR A 501 23.76 -23.76 34.62
CA THR A 501 24.00 -22.39 35.04
C THR A 501 25.43 -21.93 34.66
N GLY A 502 25.58 -20.67 34.29
CA GLY A 502 26.87 -20.15 33.82
C GLY A 502 27.06 -20.25 32.30
N THR A 503 26.12 -20.87 31.56
CA THR A 503 26.13 -20.96 30.10
C THR A 503 26.12 -19.59 29.46
N VAL A 504 26.99 -19.44 28.46
CA VAL A 504 27.11 -18.19 27.68
C VAL A 504 26.39 -18.31 26.34
N VAL A 505 25.41 -17.48 26.10
CA VAL A 505 24.62 -17.45 24.87
C VAL A 505 24.85 -16.15 24.12
N ILE A 506 25.16 -16.22 22.82
CA ILE A 506 25.28 -15.07 21.93
C ILE A 506 24.14 -15.07 20.90
N GLN A 507 23.76 -13.90 20.46
CA GLN A 507 22.68 -13.65 19.48
C GLN A 507 23.10 -12.57 18.50
N GLU A 508 22.30 -12.32 17.48
CA GLU A 508 22.58 -11.30 16.46
C GLU A 508 21.98 -9.93 16.83
N HIS A 509 22.69 -8.85 16.48
CA HIS A 509 22.14 -7.49 16.54
C HIS A 509 21.20 -7.24 15.35
N TRP A 510 20.21 -6.40 15.52
CA TRP A 510 19.13 -6.14 14.54
C TRP A 510 18.13 -7.29 14.35
N ASP A 511 18.27 -8.36 15.08
CA ASP A 511 17.20 -9.36 15.21
C ASP A 511 16.60 -9.30 16.62
N GLU A 512 15.43 -9.89 16.77
CA GLU A 512 14.84 -10.06 18.10
C GLU A 512 15.73 -11.00 18.94
N GLY A 513 15.34 -11.32 20.10
CA GLY A 513 16.12 -12.22 20.96
C GLY A 513 15.24 -13.17 21.71
N ILE A 514 15.81 -14.28 22.15
CA ILE A 514 15.14 -15.17 23.10
C ILE A 514 15.03 -14.48 24.47
N PRO A 515 14.03 -14.83 25.30
CA PRO A 515 13.92 -14.35 26.68
C PRO A 515 15.19 -14.62 27.49
N ASN A 516 15.45 -13.72 28.44
CA ASN A 516 16.54 -13.93 29.37
C ASN A 516 16.31 -15.20 30.23
N ILE A 517 17.29 -16.08 30.26
CA ILE A 517 17.25 -17.32 31.01
C ILE A 517 17.96 -17.09 32.35
N PRO A 518 17.33 -17.35 33.50
CA PRO A 518 17.96 -17.18 34.78
C PRO A 518 19.25 -18.03 34.95
N GLY A 519 20.34 -17.41 35.39
CA GLY A 519 21.61 -18.10 35.55
C GLY A 519 22.45 -18.24 34.27
N PHE A 520 21.98 -17.74 33.12
CA PHE A 520 22.74 -17.69 31.87
C PHE A 520 23.34 -16.31 31.68
N TYR A 521 24.47 -16.24 30.95
CA TYR A 521 25.06 -14.98 30.50
C TYR A 521 24.66 -14.72 29.06
N MET A 522 23.77 -13.72 28.87
CA MET A 522 23.40 -13.24 27.53
C MET A 522 24.41 -12.17 27.13
N HIS A 523 25.37 -12.53 26.29
CA HIS A 523 26.39 -11.57 25.80
C HIS A 523 25.81 -10.54 24.83
N GLU A 524 26.64 -9.49 24.64
CA GLU A 524 26.38 -8.51 23.59
C GLU A 524 26.19 -9.17 22.23
N LYS A 525 25.19 -8.70 21.47
CA LYS A 525 24.79 -9.27 20.18
C LYS A 525 25.87 -9.10 19.10
N LEU A 526 26.01 -10.06 18.17
CA LEU A 526 26.94 -10.01 17.05
C LEU A 526 26.55 -8.90 16.06
N PRO A 527 27.46 -7.96 15.70
CA PRO A 527 27.15 -6.82 14.85
C PRO A 527 27.21 -7.15 13.35
N MET A 528 26.44 -8.17 12.90
CA MET A 528 26.59 -8.73 11.57
C MET A 528 26.18 -7.78 10.43
N TYR A 529 25.26 -6.83 10.66
CA TYR A 529 24.88 -5.80 9.67
C TYR A 529 25.86 -4.61 9.59
N GLU A 530 26.82 -4.50 10.48
CA GLU A 530 27.89 -3.51 10.34
C GLU A 530 28.80 -3.83 9.16
N ASN A 531 29.50 -2.83 8.64
CA ASN A 531 30.44 -3.03 7.54
C ASN A 531 31.53 -4.04 7.94
N ASP A 532 31.99 -4.84 7.00
CA ASP A 532 33.03 -5.82 7.21
C ASP A 532 34.37 -5.10 7.46
N THR A 533 34.79 -5.07 8.71
CA THR A 533 36.05 -4.48 9.17
C THR A 533 36.84 -5.47 10.04
N SER A 534 38.13 -5.31 10.11
CA SER A 534 39.02 -6.14 11.00
C SER A 534 38.60 -6.00 12.47
N SER A 535 38.13 -4.83 12.91
CA SER A 535 37.60 -4.59 14.26
C SER A 535 36.31 -5.36 14.53
N LYS A 536 35.38 -5.40 13.57
CA LYS A 536 34.15 -6.17 13.65
C LYS A 536 34.44 -7.64 13.87
N PHE A 537 35.26 -8.25 13.00
CA PHE A 537 35.53 -9.67 13.08
C PHE A 537 36.40 -10.05 14.26
N SER A 538 37.29 -9.18 14.73
CA SER A 538 37.97 -9.36 16.01
C SER A 538 36.98 -9.46 17.17
N THR A 539 35.94 -8.63 17.17
CA THR A 539 34.86 -8.66 18.17
C THR A 539 33.97 -9.90 18.02
N VAL A 540 33.57 -10.25 16.79
CA VAL A 540 32.79 -11.46 16.51
C VAL A 540 33.53 -12.72 16.98
N ALA A 541 34.79 -12.90 16.56
CA ALA A 541 35.58 -14.06 16.90
C ALA A 541 35.82 -14.17 18.44
N ARG A 542 36.09 -13.06 19.13
CA ARG A 542 36.22 -13.03 20.58
C ARG A 542 34.92 -13.44 21.29
N ARG A 543 33.75 -12.95 20.84
CA ARG A 543 32.46 -13.34 21.42
C ARG A 543 32.16 -14.81 21.17
N MET A 544 32.47 -15.31 19.97
CA MET A 544 32.27 -16.73 19.64
C MET A 544 33.19 -17.67 20.44
N GLU A 545 34.47 -17.29 20.65
CA GLU A 545 35.39 -18.06 21.49
C GLU A 545 34.82 -18.28 22.90
N GLY A 546 34.21 -17.23 23.47
CA GLY A 546 33.68 -17.26 24.84
C GLY A 546 32.26 -17.82 24.96
N ALA A 547 31.59 -18.12 23.85
CA ALA A 547 30.21 -18.56 23.88
C ALA A 547 30.06 -20.07 23.86
N ASP A 548 29.05 -20.58 24.59
CA ASP A 548 28.66 -21.99 24.55
C ASP A 548 27.64 -22.25 23.46
N TYR A 549 26.75 -21.32 23.25
CA TYR A 549 25.70 -21.39 22.22
C TYR A 549 25.61 -20.10 21.44
N LEU A 550 25.28 -20.22 20.14
CA LEU A 550 24.85 -19.15 19.26
C LEU A 550 23.38 -19.40 18.86
N VAL A 551 22.52 -18.44 19.07
CA VAL A 551 21.11 -18.51 18.68
C VAL A 551 20.85 -17.53 17.54
N LEU A 552 20.42 -18.04 16.38
CA LEU A 552 19.75 -17.26 15.35
C LEU A 552 18.26 -17.24 15.67
N PHE A 553 17.74 -16.07 16.00
CA PHE A 553 16.33 -15.93 16.34
C PHE A 553 15.43 -16.12 15.13
N SER A 554 15.85 -15.58 13.98
CA SER A 554 15.10 -15.67 12.72
C SER A 554 16.06 -15.80 11.52
N ASN A 555 15.49 -15.84 10.33
CA ASN A 555 16.21 -15.81 9.08
C ASN A 555 16.65 -14.39 8.64
N ARG A 556 16.37 -13.35 9.42
CA ARG A 556 16.54 -11.93 9.04
C ARG A 556 17.94 -11.62 8.52
N LEU A 557 18.98 -11.93 9.27
CA LEU A 557 20.35 -11.66 8.88
C LEU A 557 20.90 -12.76 7.98
N ALA A 558 20.73 -14.02 8.39
CA ALA A 558 21.25 -15.19 7.71
C ALA A 558 20.66 -15.41 6.30
N ALA A 559 19.44 -14.93 6.03
CA ALA A 559 18.86 -14.99 4.69
C ALA A 559 19.03 -13.68 3.89
N THR A 560 19.61 -12.63 4.46
CA THR A 560 19.81 -11.34 3.79
C THR A 560 21.29 -11.11 3.44
N ILE A 561 22.17 -11.19 4.42
CA ILE A 561 23.60 -10.88 4.27
C ILE A 561 24.28 -11.73 3.18
N PRO A 562 24.08 -13.07 3.10
CA PRO A 562 24.73 -13.89 2.09
C PRO A 562 24.34 -13.57 0.63
N ARG A 563 23.24 -12.83 0.43
CA ARG A 563 22.82 -12.37 -0.89
C ARG A 563 23.49 -11.06 -1.31
N LEU A 564 24.30 -10.48 -0.44
CA LEU A 564 24.97 -9.22 -0.63
C LEU A 564 26.50 -9.39 -0.45
N PRO A 565 27.14 -10.34 -1.15
CA PRO A 565 28.55 -10.69 -0.91
C PRO A 565 29.51 -9.55 -1.27
N GLU A 566 29.12 -8.66 -2.18
CA GLU A 566 29.90 -7.47 -2.55
C GLU A 566 29.99 -6.47 -1.39
N ARG A 567 28.93 -6.35 -0.61
CA ARG A 567 28.87 -5.49 0.59
C ARG A 567 29.43 -6.20 1.83
N TYR A 568 29.23 -7.51 1.91
CA TYR A 568 29.51 -8.33 3.10
C TYR A 568 30.33 -9.56 2.72
N PRO A 569 31.55 -9.40 2.21
CA PRO A 569 32.33 -10.54 1.71
C PRO A 569 32.69 -11.54 2.83
N ILE A 570 33.07 -11.03 4.02
CA ILE A 570 33.42 -11.88 5.17
C ILE A 570 32.20 -12.31 5.97
N SER A 571 31.20 -11.44 6.13
CA SER A 571 29.93 -11.79 6.81
C SER A 571 29.15 -12.85 6.01
N SER A 572 29.15 -12.81 4.68
CA SER A 572 28.55 -13.85 3.86
C SER A 572 29.23 -15.19 4.07
N ARG A 573 30.57 -15.21 4.06
CA ARG A 573 31.39 -16.39 4.40
C ARG A 573 31.14 -16.88 5.81
N PHE A 574 30.98 -15.99 6.77
CA PHE A 574 30.65 -16.36 8.17
C PHE A 574 29.39 -17.24 8.22
N TYR A 575 28.31 -16.86 7.53
CA TYR A 575 27.08 -17.68 7.50
C TYR A 575 27.27 -18.99 6.75
N GLU A 576 28.02 -19.00 5.65
CA GLU A 576 28.35 -20.22 4.91
C GLU A 576 29.10 -21.22 5.81
N MET A 577 30.17 -20.76 6.48
CA MET A 577 30.95 -21.56 7.39
C MET A 577 30.22 -21.92 8.68
N LEU A 578 29.30 -21.10 9.17
CA LEU A 578 28.45 -21.42 10.30
C LEU A 578 27.48 -22.56 9.92
N PHE A 579 26.86 -22.47 8.73
CA PHE A 579 25.88 -23.46 8.28
C PHE A 579 26.53 -24.82 7.92
N SER A 580 27.75 -24.80 7.41
CA SER A 580 28.53 -26.02 7.14
C SER A 580 29.24 -26.60 8.38
N GLY A 581 29.17 -25.92 9.54
CA GLY A 581 29.87 -26.37 10.77
C GLY A 581 31.37 -26.00 10.81
N GLU A 582 31.92 -25.37 9.76
CA GLU A 582 33.36 -25.06 9.68
C GLU A 582 33.82 -24.04 10.75
N LEU A 583 32.92 -23.33 11.42
CA LEU A 583 33.25 -22.45 12.53
C LEU A 583 33.28 -23.20 13.90
N GLY A 584 33.13 -24.54 13.89
CA GLY A 584 33.12 -25.36 15.11
C GLY A 584 31.81 -25.26 15.91
N TYR A 585 30.75 -24.82 15.27
CA TYR A 585 29.38 -24.75 15.78
C TYR A 585 28.47 -25.71 15.03
N GLU A 586 27.71 -26.52 15.75
CA GLU A 586 26.77 -27.50 15.16
C GLU A 586 25.33 -27.19 15.60
N VAL A 587 24.37 -27.44 14.73
CA VAL A 587 22.95 -27.29 15.05
C VAL A 587 22.53 -28.38 16.00
N VAL A 588 22.11 -28.02 17.22
CA VAL A 588 21.62 -28.94 18.25
C VAL A 588 20.10 -28.85 18.43
N TYR A 589 19.48 -27.76 18.07
CA TYR A 589 18.04 -27.60 18.16
C TYR A 589 17.54 -26.55 17.13
N SER A 590 16.36 -26.77 16.62
CA SER A 590 15.64 -25.75 15.86
C SER A 590 14.16 -25.77 16.23
N SER A 591 13.61 -24.58 16.49
CA SER A 591 12.18 -24.40 16.69
C SER A 591 11.61 -23.68 15.48
N VAL A 592 10.67 -24.34 14.80
CA VAL A 592 10.04 -23.84 13.60
C VAL A 592 8.54 -24.06 13.70
N ARG A 593 7.81 -22.96 13.66
CA ARG A 593 6.36 -22.98 13.61
C ARG A 593 5.89 -22.47 12.26
N VAL A 594 5.01 -23.21 11.63
CA VAL A 594 4.50 -22.88 10.30
C VAL A 594 2.98 -23.00 10.26
N PRO A 595 2.29 -22.34 9.34
CA PRO A 595 0.87 -22.57 9.16
C PRO A 595 0.59 -24.04 8.86
N GLU A 596 -0.13 -24.72 9.77
CA GLU A 596 -0.47 -26.14 9.66
C GLU A 596 -1.90 -26.39 10.12
N PHE A 597 -2.63 -27.24 9.39
CA PHE A 597 -3.93 -27.74 9.81
C PHE A 597 -4.19 -29.13 9.24
N MET A 598 -4.73 -30.04 10.06
CA MET A 598 -5.07 -31.42 9.67
C MET A 598 -3.93 -32.19 8.97
N GLY A 599 -2.67 -31.93 9.37
CA GLY A 599 -1.49 -32.59 8.81
C GLY A 599 -1.02 -32.04 7.45
N VAL A 600 -1.60 -30.93 6.97
CA VAL A 600 -1.12 -30.18 5.82
C VAL A 600 -0.32 -28.99 6.30
N VAL A 601 0.96 -28.94 5.92
CA VAL A 601 1.91 -27.85 6.23
C VAL A 601 2.07 -26.92 5.02
N TYR A 602 1.97 -25.61 5.26
CA TYR A 602 2.30 -24.58 4.30
C TYR A 602 3.71 -24.07 4.59
N TRP A 603 4.67 -24.57 3.81
CA TRP A 603 6.08 -24.27 4.02
C TRP A 603 6.45 -22.89 3.47
N ASP A 604 6.88 -21.98 4.34
CA ASP A 604 7.23 -20.57 4.06
C ASP A 604 8.69 -20.34 3.63
N ASP A 605 9.50 -21.41 3.62
CA ASP A 605 10.85 -21.52 3.07
C ASP A 605 11.78 -20.32 3.33
N PRO A 606 12.14 -20.04 4.61
CA PRO A 606 12.86 -18.83 4.99
C PRO A 606 14.26 -18.73 4.40
N TYR A 607 14.87 -19.85 4.05
CA TYR A 607 16.23 -19.93 3.51
C TYR A 607 16.28 -20.18 1.99
N ALA A 608 15.15 -20.16 1.28
CA ALA A 608 15.07 -20.39 -0.17
C ALA A 608 15.98 -19.50 -1.04
N ARG A 609 16.33 -18.33 -0.50
CA ARG A 609 17.15 -17.33 -1.21
C ARG A 609 18.63 -17.34 -0.80
N VAL A 610 19.03 -18.21 0.13
CA VAL A 610 20.42 -18.31 0.60
C VAL A 610 21.24 -19.11 -0.43
N PRO A 611 22.40 -18.61 -0.89
CA PRO A 611 23.15 -19.25 -1.97
C PRO A 611 23.64 -20.66 -1.64
N PHE A 612 23.92 -20.96 -0.36
CA PHE A 612 24.46 -22.24 0.10
C PHE A 612 23.41 -23.13 0.82
N GLY A 613 22.14 -22.70 0.88
CA GLY A 613 21.03 -23.49 1.44
C GLY A 613 20.86 -23.38 2.96
N VAL A 614 20.32 -24.44 3.55
CA VAL A 614 20.02 -24.50 4.99
C VAL A 614 21.22 -24.99 5.79
N PRO A 615 21.31 -24.66 7.12
CA PRO A 615 22.38 -25.19 7.97
C PRO A 615 22.32 -26.71 8.06
N ASP A 616 23.49 -27.35 8.16
CA ASP A 616 23.58 -28.78 8.46
C ASP A 616 22.92 -29.07 9.82
N GLY A 617 22.11 -30.13 9.87
CA GLY A 617 21.31 -30.47 11.07
C GLY A 617 19.94 -29.75 11.17
N TYR A 618 19.65 -28.76 10.34
CA TYR A 618 18.32 -28.14 10.28
C TYR A 618 17.32 -29.03 9.56
N SER A 619 16.21 -29.32 10.19
CA SER A 619 15.16 -30.15 9.61
C SER A 619 13.92 -29.32 9.23
N LYS A 620 13.55 -29.38 7.96
CA LYS A 620 12.29 -28.82 7.49
C LYS A 620 11.10 -29.53 8.16
N PRO A 621 10.18 -28.79 8.77
CA PRO A 621 8.96 -29.37 9.31
C PRO A 621 8.17 -30.12 8.23
N ARG A 622 7.64 -31.27 8.57
CA ARG A 622 6.84 -32.08 7.64
C ARG A 622 5.47 -32.35 8.22
N GLY A 623 4.45 -32.07 7.42
CA GLY A 623 3.08 -32.47 7.73
C GLY A 623 2.92 -33.99 7.65
N ASN A 624 1.97 -34.52 8.45
CA ASN A 624 1.64 -35.94 8.43
C ASN A 624 0.95 -36.39 7.13
N VAL A 625 0.36 -35.43 6.41
CA VAL A 625 -0.41 -35.68 5.15
C VAL A 625 0.36 -35.13 3.96
N TYR A 626 0.69 -33.84 3.96
CA TYR A 626 1.30 -33.17 2.83
C TYR A 626 2.00 -31.88 3.22
N ASN A 627 3.14 -31.56 2.52
CA ASN A 627 3.81 -30.26 2.59
C ASN A 627 3.52 -29.47 1.32
N TRP A 628 3.01 -28.25 1.46
CA TRP A 628 2.69 -27.38 0.36
C TRP A 628 3.86 -26.41 0.08
N ASP A 629 4.85 -26.90 -0.64
CA ASP A 629 6.09 -26.15 -0.96
C ASP A 629 5.90 -25.17 -2.10
N TRP A 630 4.90 -25.34 -2.92
CA TRP A 630 4.67 -24.55 -4.12
C TRP A 630 4.20 -23.10 -3.88
N PHE A 631 3.87 -22.73 -2.63
CA PHE A 631 3.72 -21.32 -2.21
C PHE A 631 5.04 -20.55 -2.34
N GLY A 632 6.17 -21.23 -2.25
CA GLY A 632 7.51 -20.66 -2.23
C GLY A 632 7.80 -19.92 -0.93
N TRP A 633 8.83 -19.09 -0.91
CA TRP A 633 9.24 -18.34 0.25
C TRP A 633 8.29 -17.19 0.59
N ALA A 634 8.11 -16.94 1.89
CA ALA A 634 7.37 -15.80 2.42
C ALA A 634 8.28 -14.58 2.62
N ASP A 635 7.67 -13.38 2.62
CA ASP A 635 8.32 -12.15 3.07
C ASP A 635 8.74 -12.28 4.55
N GLU A 636 9.92 -11.77 4.91
CA GLU A 636 10.40 -11.81 6.30
C GLU A 636 9.37 -11.20 7.26
N SER A 637 8.74 -10.08 6.88
CA SER A 637 7.73 -9.44 7.73
C SER A 637 6.47 -10.27 7.95
N PHE A 638 6.31 -11.39 7.23
CA PHE A 638 5.24 -12.35 7.42
C PHE A 638 5.58 -13.41 8.46
N THR A 639 6.86 -13.67 8.69
CA THR A 639 7.30 -14.79 9.55
C THR A 639 7.99 -14.33 10.83
N VAL A 640 8.79 -13.28 10.77
CA VAL A 640 9.80 -12.93 11.77
C VAL A 640 9.28 -12.62 13.16
N TYR A 641 8.02 -12.21 13.29
CA TYR A 641 7.49 -11.79 14.59
C TYR A 641 6.77 -12.92 15.33
N GLU A 642 5.79 -13.57 14.69
CA GLU A 642 4.92 -14.55 15.32
C GLU A 642 5.37 -16.00 15.13
N HIS A 643 6.17 -16.29 14.07
CA HIS A 643 6.68 -17.64 13.81
C HIS A 643 8.08 -17.64 13.18
N PRO A 644 9.07 -17.01 13.87
CA PRO A 644 10.45 -17.04 13.40
C PRO A 644 11.00 -18.46 13.36
N HIS A 645 11.96 -18.69 12.46
CA HIS A 645 12.68 -19.96 12.37
C HIS A 645 13.95 -19.88 13.23
N ALA A 646 13.83 -20.20 14.50
CA ALA A 646 14.92 -20.08 15.45
C ALA A 646 15.82 -21.32 15.42
N ILE A 647 17.15 -21.12 15.41
CA ILE A 647 18.15 -22.18 15.36
C ILE A 647 19.17 -21.99 16.48
N VAL A 648 19.48 -23.07 17.19
CA VAL A 648 20.49 -23.11 18.23
C VAL A 648 21.70 -23.89 17.75
N PHE A 649 22.83 -23.21 17.71
CA PHE A 649 24.13 -23.81 17.44
C PHE A 649 24.92 -23.96 18.76
N GLN A 650 25.51 -25.13 19.00
CA GLN A 650 26.40 -25.38 20.11
C GLN A 650 27.86 -25.29 19.66
N ASN A 651 28.69 -24.63 20.43
CA ASN A 651 30.14 -24.53 20.20
C ASN A 651 30.84 -25.85 20.62
N VAL A 652 31.04 -26.76 19.67
CA VAL A 652 31.57 -28.08 19.90
C VAL A 652 33.11 -28.13 19.85
N GLU A 653 33.75 -27.33 18.96
CA GLU A 653 35.19 -27.32 18.80
C GLU A 653 35.92 -26.34 19.73
N LYS A 654 35.22 -25.37 20.33
CA LYS A 654 35.79 -24.31 21.18
C LYS A 654 37.00 -23.63 20.53
N LEU A 655 36.86 -23.20 19.26
CA LEU A 655 37.94 -22.58 18.51
C LEU A 655 38.40 -21.27 19.15
N SER A 656 39.72 -21.07 19.24
CA SER A 656 40.24 -19.77 19.68
C SER A 656 39.98 -18.66 18.68
N GLN A 657 39.95 -17.42 19.15
CA GLN A 657 39.79 -16.23 18.33
C GLN A 657 40.70 -16.24 17.10
N ILE A 658 41.98 -16.62 17.29
CA ILE A 658 42.94 -16.66 16.18
C ILE A 658 42.56 -17.71 15.13
N ARG A 659 42.06 -18.86 15.53
CA ARG A 659 41.62 -19.91 14.59
C ARG A 659 40.35 -19.49 13.85
N LEU A 660 39.40 -18.88 14.55
CA LEU A 660 38.17 -18.33 13.92
C LEU A 660 38.52 -17.28 12.88
N LEU A 661 39.38 -16.33 13.22
CA LEU A 661 39.86 -15.32 12.25
C LEU A 661 40.64 -15.94 11.10
N GLY A 662 41.45 -16.94 11.37
CA GLY A 662 42.20 -17.69 10.34
C GLY A 662 41.29 -18.40 9.35
N ARG A 663 40.17 -18.98 9.81
CA ARG A 663 39.14 -19.56 8.93
C ARG A 663 38.40 -18.49 8.15
N LEU A 664 37.91 -17.41 8.81
CA LEU A 664 37.16 -16.32 8.17
C LEU A 664 38.00 -15.58 7.11
N TYR A 665 39.32 -15.41 7.33
CA TYR A 665 40.22 -14.67 6.44
C TYR A 665 40.99 -15.54 5.44
N ARG A 666 40.63 -16.82 5.28
CA ARG A 666 41.32 -17.77 4.39
C ARG A 666 41.50 -17.24 2.95
N ASP A 667 40.49 -16.52 2.40
CA ASP A 667 40.51 -16.00 1.05
C ASP A 667 40.60 -14.48 0.98
N GLY A 668 41.00 -13.80 2.04
CA GLY A 668 41.20 -12.35 2.12
C GLY A 668 40.75 -11.76 3.45
N ARG A 669 41.39 -10.66 3.82
CA ARG A 669 41.03 -9.87 5.01
C ARG A 669 40.06 -8.74 4.64
N PRO A 670 39.30 -8.18 5.60
CA PRO A 670 38.43 -7.04 5.32
C PRO A 670 39.16 -5.90 4.60
N ASP A 671 40.35 -5.56 5.05
CA ASP A 671 41.19 -4.48 4.49
C ASP A 671 41.60 -4.73 3.03
N ASP A 672 41.62 -5.98 2.55
CA ASP A 672 41.91 -6.32 1.16
C ASP A 672 40.71 -6.03 0.24
N PHE A 673 39.49 -6.10 0.77
CA PHE A 673 38.27 -5.75 0.03
C PHE A 673 38.04 -4.24 0.01
N ASP A 674 38.39 -3.51 1.07
CA ASP A 674 38.34 -2.04 1.07
C ASP A 674 39.28 -1.44 0.00
N ARG A 675 40.42 -2.06 -0.24
CA ARG A 675 41.34 -1.64 -1.34
C ARG A 675 40.72 -1.82 -2.72
N ILE A 676 39.97 -2.90 -2.95
CA ILE A 676 39.30 -3.12 -4.25
C ILE A 676 38.22 -2.05 -4.49
N LEU A 677 37.57 -1.59 -3.43
CA LEU A 677 36.59 -0.51 -3.51
C LEU A 677 37.21 0.88 -3.60
N THR A 678 38.46 1.05 -3.12
CA THR A 678 39.19 2.35 -3.13
C THR A 678 40.17 2.51 -4.29
N ASP A 679 40.60 1.44 -4.97
CA ASP A 679 41.59 1.48 -6.05
C ASP A 679 41.00 1.93 -7.42
N GLY A 680 39.91 2.60 -7.45
CA GLY A 680 39.44 3.37 -8.63
C GLY A 680 38.96 2.54 -9.82
N VAL A 681 38.70 1.24 -9.65
CA VAL A 681 38.15 0.38 -10.71
C VAL A 681 36.61 0.27 -10.62
N GLY A 682 36.01 0.91 -9.65
CA GLY A 682 34.56 1.04 -9.45
C GLY A 682 34.06 2.48 -9.57
N LEU A 683 32.74 2.62 -9.73
CA LEU A 683 32.01 3.91 -9.74
C LEU A 683 32.07 4.69 -8.41
N VAL A 684 32.96 4.33 -7.50
CA VAL A 684 33.15 5.03 -6.24
C VAL A 684 34.28 6.04 -6.42
N TYR A 685 33.95 7.32 -6.32
CA TYR A 685 34.93 8.40 -6.31
C TYR A 685 35.86 8.27 -5.11
N ASP A 686 37.16 8.55 -5.31
CA ASP A 686 38.05 8.80 -4.19
C ASP A 686 37.63 10.07 -3.43
N ASP A 687 38.16 10.28 -2.22
CA ASP A 687 37.80 11.43 -1.37
C ASP A 687 38.01 12.77 -2.08
N ALA A 688 39.00 12.87 -2.93
CA ALA A 688 39.29 14.08 -3.70
C ALA A 688 38.28 14.30 -4.83
N GLN A 689 37.89 13.23 -5.52
CA GLN A 689 36.83 13.24 -6.56
C GLN A 689 35.45 13.48 -5.94
N ALA A 690 35.14 12.84 -4.80
CA ALA A 690 33.91 13.09 -4.06
C ALA A 690 33.85 14.55 -3.56
N GLN A 691 34.96 15.10 -3.07
CA GLN A 691 35.06 16.48 -2.62
C GLN A 691 34.95 17.47 -3.79
N THR A 692 35.51 17.13 -4.96
CA THR A 692 35.38 17.91 -6.19
C THR A 692 33.94 17.88 -6.69
N GLN A 693 33.25 16.73 -6.64
CA GLN A 693 31.83 16.63 -6.95
C GLN A 693 30.94 17.33 -5.93
N GLN A 694 31.28 17.26 -4.64
CA GLN A 694 30.54 17.96 -3.57
C GLN A 694 30.77 19.47 -3.59
N SER A 695 31.94 19.90 -3.92
CA SER A 695 32.25 21.32 -4.16
C SER A 695 31.58 21.85 -5.44
N GLY A 696 31.10 20.93 -6.24
CA GLY A 696 30.05 21.07 -7.23
C GLY A 696 30.12 22.20 -8.17
N ASP A 697 30.97 22.07 -9.16
CA ASP A 697 31.24 23.25 -9.95
C ASP A 697 30.21 23.52 -11.05
N SER A 698 29.33 22.60 -11.41
CA SER A 698 28.52 22.88 -12.61
C SER A 698 27.03 22.92 -12.35
N TRP A 699 26.49 21.99 -11.62
CA TRP A 699 25.03 21.87 -11.52
C TRP A 699 24.43 22.57 -10.30
N ASN A 700 25.15 22.59 -9.16
CA ASN A 700 24.66 23.21 -7.93
C ASN A 700 24.63 24.73 -7.98
N SER A 701 25.45 25.35 -8.85
CA SER A 701 25.44 26.79 -9.09
C SER A 701 24.33 27.27 -10.02
N ILE A 702 23.71 26.34 -10.75
CA ILE A 702 22.62 26.61 -11.71
C ILE A 702 21.25 26.60 -11.01
N TYR A 703 21.09 25.89 -9.90
CA TYR A 703 19.81 25.71 -9.22
C TYR A 703 19.79 26.38 -7.85
N PHE A 704 18.90 27.34 -7.69
CA PHE A 704 18.72 28.08 -6.41
C PHE A 704 18.01 27.29 -5.31
N LEU A 705 17.31 26.22 -5.68
CA LEU A 705 16.55 25.37 -4.77
C LEU A 705 17.09 23.95 -4.89
N LYS A 706 18.01 23.58 -4.05
CA LYS A 706 18.72 22.29 -4.12
C LYS A 706 17.82 21.07 -3.95
N ASP A 707 16.79 21.19 -3.11
CA ASP A 707 16.05 20.02 -2.64
C ASP A 707 14.70 19.85 -3.35
N LEU A 708 13.92 20.92 -3.50
CA LEU A 708 12.57 20.86 -4.05
C LEU A 708 12.51 20.37 -5.53
N PRO A 709 13.37 20.81 -6.46
CA PRO A 709 13.36 20.28 -7.83
C PRO A 709 13.77 18.83 -7.94
N ASN A 710 14.60 18.32 -7.04
CA ASN A 710 15.04 16.94 -7.05
C ASN A 710 13.99 15.99 -6.48
N GLU A 711 13.34 16.38 -5.38
CA GLU A 711 12.31 15.55 -4.74
C GLU A 711 11.02 15.46 -5.56
N PHE A 712 10.63 16.57 -6.20
CA PHE A 712 9.41 16.68 -6.99
C PHE A 712 9.71 17.00 -8.46
N ALA A 713 10.80 16.47 -9.00
CA ALA A 713 11.26 16.78 -10.36
C ALA A 713 10.17 16.63 -11.41
N TRP A 714 9.41 15.56 -11.36
CA TRP A 714 8.30 15.30 -12.29
C TRP A 714 7.22 16.40 -12.24
N LEU A 715 6.89 16.88 -11.03
CA LEU A 715 5.87 17.92 -10.85
C LEU A 715 6.41 19.30 -11.29
N VAL A 716 7.65 19.60 -10.91
CA VAL A 716 8.31 20.85 -11.28
C VAL A 716 8.43 20.95 -12.80
N TRP A 717 8.88 19.89 -13.47
CA TRP A 717 8.97 19.84 -14.92
C TRP A 717 7.60 19.90 -15.61
N LEU A 718 6.60 19.20 -15.09
CA LEU A 718 5.25 19.26 -15.60
C LEU A 718 4.70 20.69 -15.54
N LEU A 719 4.85 21.35 -14.38
CA LEU A 719 4.40 22.74 -14.19
C LEU A 719 5.17 23.72 -15.08
N ALA A 720 6.48 23.56 -15.20
CA ALA A 720 7.31 24.40 -16.07
C ALA A 720 6.87 24.29 -17.55
N VAL A 721 6.66 23.08 -18.05
CA VAL A 721 6.18 22.85 -19.40
C VAL A 721 4.80 23.44 -19.61
N GLN A 722 3.89 23.32 -18.65
CA GLN A 722 2.54 23.89 -18.73
C GLN A 722 2.56 25.43 -18.71
N LEU A 723 3.39 26.04 -17.86
CA LEU A 723 3.55 27.51 -17.80
C LEU A 723 4.14 28.07 -19.11
N ILE A 724 5.19 27.45 -19.62
CA ILE A 724 5.81 27.84 -20.91
C ILE A 724 4.82 27.63 -22.06
N SER A 725 4.05 26.54 -22.06
CA SER A 725 2.99 26.27 -23.02
C SER A 725 1.92 27.36 -23.00
N LEU A 726 1.45 27.75 -21.81
CA LEU A 726 0.45 28.80 -21.64
C LEU A 726 0.99 30.14 -22.13
N ALA A 727 2.27 30.44 -21.82
CA ALA A 727 2.94 31.63 -22.35
C ALA A 727 3.05 31.63 -23.87
N ALA A 728 3.30 30.50 -24.52
CA ALA A 728 3.43 30.37 -25.94
C ALA A 728 2.07 30.31 -26.71
N LEU A 729 0.98 29.99 -26.02
CA LEU A 729 -0.32 29.70 -26.65
C LEU A 729 -0.83 30.82 -27.61
N PRO A 730 -0.75 32.11 -27.27
CA PRO A 730 -1.19 33.16 -28.20
C PRO A 730 -0.40 33.19 -29.51
N LEU A 731 0.88 32.92 -29.45
CA LEU A 731 1.74 32.85 -30.65
C LEU A 731 1.39 31.64 -31.52
N THR A 732 1.27 30.47 -30.88
CA THR A 732 0.91 29.23 -31.59
C THR A 732 -0.47 29.32 -32.23
N TYR A 733 -1.41 29.99 -31.57
CA TYR A 733 -2.74 30.22 -32.10
C TYR A 733 -2.71 30.97 -33.44
N ILE A 734 -1.83 31.95 -33.61
CA ILE A 734 -1.66 32.68 -34.87
C ILE A 734 -0.92 31.84 -35.89
N VAL A 735 0.21 31.25 -35.50
CA VAL A 735 1.09 30.52 -36.42
C VAL A 735 0.38 29.30 -37.00
N PHE A 736 -0.36 28.58 -36.18
CA PHE A 736 -1.07 27.37 -36.59
C PHE A 736 -2.56 27.57 -36.86
N ARG A 737 -2.96 28.74 -37.30
CA ARG A 737 -4.35 29.04 -37.71
C ARG A 737 -4.99 28.01 -38.64
N PRO A 738 -4.30 27.36 -39.58
CA PRO A 738 -4.89 26.36 -40.46
C PRO A 738 -5.28 25.04 -39.74
N LEU A 739 -4.72 24.74 -38.56
CA LEU A 739 -5.02 23.52 -37.84
C LEU A 739 -6.36 23.63 -37.09
N THR A 740 -7.06 22.52 -36.95
CA THR A 740 -8.35 22.44 -36.23
C THR A 740 -8.24 22.76 -34.77
N ASP A 741 -7.11 22.39 -34.14
CA ASP A 741 -6.78 22.67 -32.73
C ASP A 741 -6.01 23.99 -32.56
N ARG A 742 -5.82 24.77 -33.63
CA ARG A 742 -5.03 26.00 -33.64
C ARG A 742 -3.63 25.85 -33.06
N GLY A 743 -3.07 24.66 -33.15
CA GLY A 743 -1.74 24.35 -32.64
C GLY A 743 -1.67 24.28 -31.12
N TYR A 744 -2.75 23.96 -30.44
CA TYR A 744 -2.79 23.85 -28.97
C TYR A 744 -1.70 22.92 -28.40
N LEU A 745 -1.56 21.70 -28.95
CA LEU A 745 -0.50 20.77 -28.53
C LEU A 745 0.90 21.28 -28.89
N PHE A 746 1.04 22.01 -30.02
CA PHE A 746 2.31 22.59 -30.44
C PHE A 746 2.79 23.73 -29.53
N SER A 747 1.93 24.28 -28.67
CA SER A 747 2.34 25.33 -27.72
C SER A 747 3.41 24.83 -26.74
N LYS A 748 3.41 23.54 -26.41
CA LYS A 748 4.42 22.94 -25.54
C LYS A 748 5.82 22.89 -26.17
N PRO A 749 6.04 22.16 -27.28
CA PRO A 749 7.35 22.10 -27.90
C PRO A 749 7.80 23.45 -28.48
N LEU A 750 6.91 24.24 -29.02
CA LEU A 750 7.28 25.57 -29.56
C LEU A 750 7.71 26.54 -28.43
N GLY A 751 6.98 26.54 -27.33
CA GLY A 751 7.33 27.34 -26.17
C GLY A 751 8.71 26.97 -25.60
N LEU A 752 8.99 25.68 -25.43
CA LEU A 752 10.29 25.18 -24.99
C LEU A 752 11.41 25.58 -25.99
N LEU A 753 11.14 25.42 -27.30
CA LEU A 753 12.12 25.77 -28.32
C LEU A 753 12.44 27.27 -28.32
N ILE A 754 11.44 28.13 -28.16
CA ILE A 754 11.67 29.60 -28.13
C ILE A 754 12.47 29.96 -26.86
N VAL A 755 12.11 29.44 -25.69
CA VAL A 755 12.84 29.71 -24.44
C VAL A 755 14.28 29.21 -24.55
N ALA A 756 14.49 27.98 -25.04
CA ALA A 756 15.82 27.40 -25.23
C ALA A 756 16.65 28.23 -26.22
N THR A 757 16.06 28.67 -27.34
CA THR A 757 16.76 29.46 -28.36
C THR A 757 17.17 30.84 -27.83
N ILE A 758 16.28 31.54 -27.12
CA ILE A 758 16.61 32.84 -26.53
C ILE A 758 17.71 32.68 -25.48
N THR A 759 17.59 31.70 -24.61
CA THR A 759 18.59 31.39 -23.56
C THR A 759 19.95 31.07 -24.18
N TRP A 760 19.97 30.24 -25.23
CA TRP A 760 21.18 29.90 -25.97
C TRP A 760 21.83 31.12 -26.63
N LEU A 761 21.02 31.99 -27.29
CA LEU A 761 21.51 33.20 -27.90
C LEU A 761 22.12 34.16 -26.85
N MET A 762 21.49 34.31 -25.67
CA MET A 762 21.99 35.13 -24.58
C MET A 762 23.33 34.60 -24.05
N ALA A 763 23.43 33.27 -23.87
CA ALA A 763 24.64 32.61 -23.41
C ALA A 763 25.77 32.69 -24.45
N SER A 764 25.46 32.40 -25.72
CA SER A 764 26.44 32.42 -26.83
C SER A 764 26.94 33.84 -27.16
N SER A 765 26.14 34.87 -26.92
CA SER A 765 26.54 36.28 -27.12
C SER A 765 27.27 36.87 -25.91
N GLY A 766 27.42 36.15 -24.82
CA GLY A 766 28.04 36.63 -23.60
C GLY A 766 27.22 37.63 -22.79
N ILE A 767 25.94 37.83 -23.13
CA ILE A 767 25.06 38.77 -22.41
C ILE A 767 24.75 38.24 -21.00
N LEU A 768 24.41 36.95 -20.92
CA LEU A 768 24.17 36.23 -19.66
C LEU A 768 24.62 34.79 -19.82
N GLY A 769 25.29 34.22 -18.80
CA GLY A 769 25.62 32.80 -18.79
C GLY A 769 24.38 31.90 -18.76
N PHE A 770 24.55 30.61 -19.12
CA PHE A 770 23.48 29.64 -19.02
C PHE A 770 23.16 29.42 -17.55
N SER A 771 21.99 29.90 -17.09
CA SER A 771 21.57 29.87 -15.69
C SER A 771 20.04 29.89 -15.56
N ALA A 772 19.53 29.61 -14.37
CA ALA A 772 18.11 29.74 -14.07
C ALA A 772 17.59 31.18 -14.34
N LEU A 773 18.43 32.18 -14.13
CA LEU A 773 18.10 33.59 -14.42
C LEU A 773 17.87 33.82 -15.90
N SER A 774 18.79 33.34 -16.77
CA SER A 774 18.66 33.50 -18.23
C SER A 774 17.43 32.74 -18.79
N VAL A 775 17.13 31.55 -18.29
CA VAL A 775 15.92 30.80 -18.63
C VAL A 775 14.67 31.54 -18.15
N GLY A 776 14.69 32.10 -16.94
CA GLY A 776 13.59 32.90 -16.41
C GLY A 776 13.31 34.15 -17.24
N ILE A 777 14.36 34.90 -17.60
CA ILE A 777 14.25 36.07 -18.47
C ILE A 777 13.68 35.68 -19.85
N SER A 778 14.17 34.59 -20.44
CA SER A 778 13.66 34.08 -21.72
C SER A 778 12.18 33.72 -21.66
N THR A 779 11.74 33.11 -20.57
CA THR A 779 10.32 32.78 -20.33
C THR A 779 9.47 34.03 -20.17
N VAL A 780 9.97 35.05 -19.43
CA VAL A 780 9.28 36.33 -19.26
C VAL A 780 9.18 37.08 -20.59
N LEU A 781 10.23 37.08 -21.42
CA LEU A 781 10.22 37.69 -22.73
C LEU A 781 9.19 37.01 -23.64
N LEU A 782 9.15 35.69 -23.65
CA LEU A 782 8.12 34.92 -24.37
C LEU A 782 6.70 35.34 -23.91
N ALA A 783 6.49 35.38 -22.59
CA ALA A 783 5.20 35.75 -22.01
C ALA A 783 4.82 37.18 -22.35
N ALA A 784 5.76 38.13 -22.32
CA ALA A 784 5.50 39.54 -22.66
C ALA A 784 5.09 39.71 -24.12
N ILE A 785 5.83 39.09 -25.05
CA ILE A 785 5.49 39.11 -26.48
C ILE A 785 4.12 38.47 -26.72
N SER A 786 3.88 37.30 -26.12
CA SER A 786 2.61 36.61 -26.24
C SER A 786 1.44 37.36 -25.62
N LEU A 787 1.65 38.12 -24.55
CA LEU A 787 0.63 38.95 -23.92
C LEU A 787 0.17 40.07 -24.86
N ILE A 788 1.07 40.72 -25.60
CA ILE A 788 0.74 41.71 -26.62
C ILE A 788 -0.17 41.09 -27.70
N VAL A 789 0.21 39.90 -28.16
CA VAL A 789 -0.59 39.13 -29.13
C VAL A 789 -1.96 38.76 -28.55
N PHE A 790 -1.98 38.25 -27.31
CA PHE A 790 -3.21 37.89 -26.62
C PHE A 790 -4.21 39.05 -26.56
N TRP A 791 -3.75 40.25 -26.17
CA TRP A 791 -4.61 41.43 -26.09
C TRP A 791 -5.24 41.78 -27.44
N SER A 792 -4.53 41.53 -28.55
CA SER A 792 -5.02 41.82 -29.90
C SER A 792 -6.08 40.83 -30.40
N ILE A 793 -6.05 39.58 -29.93
CA ILE A 793 -6.93 38.48 -30.38
C ILE A 793 -7.66 37.76 -29.24
N ARG A 794 -7.76 38.40 -28.08
CA ARG A 794 -8.30 37.78 -26.86
C ARG A 794 -9.69 37.18 -27.02
N GLU A 795 -10.57 37.88 -27.77
CA GLU A 795 -11.95 37.40 -27.97
C GLU A 795 -11.99 36.14 -28.83
N GLU A 796 -11.15 36.06 -29.87
CA GLU A 796 -10.99 34.86 -30.69
C GLU A 796 -10.48 33.68 -29.89
N ILE A 797 -9.44 33.87 -29.05
CA ILE A 797 -8.86 32.80 -28.20
C ILE A 797 -9.88 32.31 -27.17
N ILE A 798 -10.58 33.24 -26.52
CA ILE A 798 -11.58 32.86 -25.49
C ILE A 798 -12.77 32.13 -26.13
N PHE A 799 -13.23 32.61 -27.29
CA PHE A 799 -14.29 31.92 -28.03
C PHE A 799 -13.84 30.52 -28.47
N PHE A 800 -12.64 30.41 -29.04
CA PHE A 800 -12.08 29.15 -29.47
C PHE A 800 -11.96 28.16 -28.27
N ALA A 801 -11.40 28.59 -27.13
CA ALA A 801 -11.25 27.77 -25.96
C ALA A 801 -12.60 27.22 -25.43
N LYS A 802 -13.63 28.08 -25.42
CA LYS A 802 -14.99 27.68 -25.04
C LYS A 802 -15.63 26.71 -26.04
N ALA A 803 -15.43 26.94 -27.36
CA ALA A 803 -16.00 26.11 -28.42
C ALA A 803 -15.30 24.73 -28.53
N HIS A 804 -14.01 24.68 -28.23
CA HIS A 804 -13.18 23.47 -28.41
C HIS A 804 -12.68 22.86 -27.10
N LEU A 805 -13.35 23.11 -25.97
CA LEU A 805 -12.96 22.63 -24.66
C LEU A 805 -12.73 21.10 -24.63
N ARG A 806 -13.55 20.35 -25.37
CA ARG A 806 -13.40 18.90 -25.50
C ARG A 806 -12.09 18.49 -26.20
N THR A 807 -11.75 19.20 -27.27
CA THR A 807 -10.50 18.96 -28.03
C THR A 807 -9.28 19.29 -27.18
N ILE A 808 -9.32 20.41 -26.45
CA ILE A 808 -8.29 20.82 -25.50
C ILE A 808 -8.13 19.78 -24.40
N ALA A 809 -9.23 19.32 -23.81
CA ALA A 809 -9.18 18.29 -22.77
C ALA A 809 -8.60 16.97 -23.28
N ILE A 810 -8.94 16.53 -24.49
CA ILE A 810 -8.36 15.34 -25.11
C ILE A 810 -6.86 15.54 -25.35
N ALA A 811 -6.46 16.71 -25.84
CA ALA A 811 -5.06 17.05 -26.06
C ALA A 811 -4.25 16.99 -24.74
N GLU A 812 -4.80 17.54 -23.66
CA GLU A 812 -4.15 17.46 -22.33
C GLU A 812 -4.07 16.04 -21.80
N VAL A 813 -5.12 15.24 -21.98
CA VAL A 813 -5.09 13.82 -21.59
C VAL A 813 -4.00 13.06 -22.36
N ILE A 814 -3.87 13.30 -23.67
CA ILE A 814 -2.81 12.69 -24.49
C ILE A 814 -1.43 13.12 -23.98
N PHE A 815 -1.24 14.41 -23.74
CA PHE A 815 0.02 14.94 -23.25
C PHE A 815 0.37 14.36 -21.86
N LEU A 816 -0.58 14.40 -20.93
CA LEU A 816 -0.35 13.86 -19.58
C LEU A 816 -0.10 12.35 -19.59
N SER A 817 -0.78 11.62 -20.47
CA SER A 817 -0.54 10.19 -20.65
C SER A 817 0.86 9.91 -21.17
N ALA A 818 1.30 10.65 -22.20
CA ALA A 818 2.64 10.55 -22.74
C ALA A 818 3.69 10.93 -21.69
N PHE A 819 3.49 12.05 -21.00
CA PHE A 819 4.38 12.47 -19.92
C PHE A 819 4.50 11.39 -18.83
N MET A 820 3.37 10.80 -18.44
CA MET A 820 3.36 9.73 -17.43
C MET A 820 4.09 8.47 -17.91
N VAL A 821 3.94 8.08 -19.18
CA VAL A 821 4.67 6.93 -19.74
C VAL A 821 6.18 7.19 -19.70
N PHE A 822 6.64 8.35 -20.15
CA PHE A 822 8.07 8.68 -20.10
C PHE A 822 8.59 8.85 -18.67
N PHE A 823 7.77 9.39 -17.78
CA PHE A 823 8.09 9.45 -16.37
C PHE A 823 8.26 8.04 -15.74
N LEU A 824 7.38 7.09 -16.07
CA LEU A 824 7.51 5.71 -15.60
C LEU A 824 8.75 5.01 -16.19
N ILE A 825 9.07 5.26 -17.46
CA ILE A 825 10.31 4.77 -18.09
C ILE A 825 11.51 5.34 -17.34
N ARG A 826 11.48 6.65 -17.00
CA ARG A 826 12.58 7.31 -16.28
C ARG A 826 12.72 6.80 -14.86
N LEU A 827 11.63 6.48 -14.19
CA LEU A 827 11.66 5.83 -12.87
C LEU A 827 12.25 4.42 -12.94
N ALA A 828 11.93 3.68 -13.99
CA ALA A 828 12.46 2.34 -14.20
C ALA A 828 13.96 2.32 -14.57
N ASN A 829 14.44 3.39 -15.20
CA ASN A 829 15.84 3.57 -15.54
C ASN A 829 16.31 4.99 -15.16
N PRO A 830 16.66 5.21 -13.88
CA PRO A 830 17.07 6.52 -13.39
C PRO A 830 18.46 6.95 -13.84
N ASP A 831 19.28 6.04 -14.34
CA ASP A 831 20.65 6.34 -14.73
C ASP A 831 20.70 7.31 -15.91
N LEU A 832 21.47 8.39 -15.72
CA LEU A 832 21.92 9.23 -16.82
C LEU A 832 23.15 8.53 -17.42
N TRP A 833 23.04 8.11 -18.65
CA TRP A 833 24.22 7.74 -19.42
C TRP A 833 25.13 8.95 -19.50
N HIS A 834 26.27 8.86 -18.87
CA HIS A 834 27.34 9.81 -19.11
C HIS A 834 27.94 9.52 -20.48
N ALA A 835 27.65 10.40 -21.43
CA ALA A 835 28.37 10.39 -22.69
C ALA A 835 29.80 10.91 -22.47
#